data_18b9a65be7b4ff908119a5aa637970b1
#
_entry.id   18b9a65be7b4ff908119a5aa637970b1
#
_cell.length_a   1.000
_cell.length_b   1.000
_cell.length_c   1.000
_cell.angle_alpha   90.00
_cell.angle_beta   90.00
_cell.angle_gamma   90.00
#
_symmetry.space_group_name_H-M   'P 1'
#
loop_
_entity.id
_entity.type
_entity.pdbx_description
1 polymer ?
#
loop_
_entity_poly.entity_id
_entity_poly.type
_entity_poly.pdbx_seq_one_letter_code
_entity_poly.pdbx_strand_id
1 'polypeptide(L)'
;MLQKMSKPAKWLVILLLVVIVSSFFASTVQNSFFTVKVDKISFETERGTLSGYLYIPRGVDANNPAPAVVLTHGYLNNAEMQMIGAIELSRRGFVVLAFDMYDHGDSTWETPAAFSFFPRSVYDAVQYMYDQDFVLKAANGDGMIGVSGHSMGGFSSSYAVIFDEQDFATNGYRKIAAALPVGADFRYIAVTDPDTFFGPRSAGVIAAHWDQFFFDNVTASANGSVRYKDFVKDPIGLKFLGRLATDETEAGVWYDRDGGQRIIYTPDETHPQNHWSLETGKNMADFFTDAFEFQLGRHADLGSLTSYGIDVKTGQVWWLKEVFTSISLVALFLMICPAFLLLTQVKVFNKVYAEIKAQPQVELNHNLKTLKFIVVLLAALLGAFYINIFMDRQAAGLGLLAKTMHYIIGGTFVVIIGAWLMSMAKPESIKVAQKITLGAALVIFVALAFRWLLLNPTIVTRSTYWSAPSINTIAYWAMAAAGLTFLVVFGTTPVFNAGLNVENPYGLKASWIQVGASLLTAIVLTLGLFLVVGLMEWIFLTDFRLYAYAIKIFNSQQFGAALRYMPLFFLYYLASAIAIFVNTKGMKAWKADLLAAFLLVGPVLFFLVYQYFVLYNTGVAAFPTFSLSSILLVGIVPTLTVAGIVIRRFSEKTGNIWTSVFFTTAFFTLVALANTAVYLIQFR
;
A
#
# COMPACT_ATOMS: atom_id res chain seq x y z
N MET A 1 22.97 -5.69 33.68
CA MET A 1 22.52 -6.77 32.79
C MET A 1 22.99 -6.57 31.33
N LEU A 2 22.77 -5.44 30.72
CA LEU A 2 23.17 -5.13 29.34
C LEU A 2 24.68 -5.28 29.05
N GLN A 3 25.56 -4.99 30.00
CA GLN A 3 27.01 -5.09 29.79
C GLN A 3 27.51 -6.51 29.47
N LYS A 4 26.82 -7.55 29.97
CA LYS A 4 27.17 -8.98 29.77
C LYS A 4 26.56 -9.59 28.47
N MET A 5 25.71 -8.87 27.76
CA MET A 5 25.05 -9.37 26.57
C MET A 5 25.94 -9.22 25.31
N SER A 6 25.75 -10.10 24.32
CA SER A 6 26.38 -9.97 23.01
C SER A 6 25.91 -8.69 22.29
N LYS A 7 26.72 -8.16 21.39
CA LYS A 7 26.37 -6.93 20.64
C LYS A 7 25.02 -7.03 19.91
N PRO A 8 24.68 -8.12 19.17
CA PRO A 8 23.37 -8.28 18.57
C PRO A 8 22.23 -8.28 19.60
N ALA A 9 22.39 -8.98 20.72
CA ALA A 9 21.38 -9.04 21.77
C ALA A 9 21.12 -7.65 22.40
N LYS A 10 22.17 -6.85 22.63
CA LYS A 10 22.02 -5.47 23.11
C LYS A 10 21.17 -4.62 22.15
N TRP A 11 21.50 -4.66 20.87
CA TRP A 11 20.75 -3.89 19.86
C TRP A 11 19.31 -4.36 19.77
N LEU A 12 19.06 -5.67 19.80
CA LEU A 12 17.69 -6.19 19.76
C LEU A 12 16.85 -5.71 20.95
N VAL A 13 17.41 -5.72 22.15
CA VAL A 13 16.72 -5.22 23.37
C VAL A 13 16.46 -3.71 23.27
N ILE A 14 17.44 -2.93 22.83
CA ILE A 14 17.27 -1.48 22.67
C ILE A 14 16.18 -1.18 21.66
N LEU A 15 16.22 -1.83 20.50
CA LEU A 15 15.24 -1.62 19.43
C LEU A 15 13.83 -2.08 19.84
N LEU A 16 13.72 -3.17 20.59
CA LEU A 16 12.44 -3.61 21.13
C LEU A 16 11.88 -2.59 22.13
N LEU A 17 12.72 -2.01 23.00
CA LEU A 17 12.30 -0.93 23.90
C LEU A 17 11.85 0.31 23.11
N VAL A 18 12.56 0.67 22.04
CA VAL A 18 12.14 1.77 21.16
C VAL A 18 10.77 1.48 20.55
N VAL A 19 10.53 0.26 20.05
CA VAL A 19 9.23 -0.16 19.53
C VAL A 19 8.12 -0.04 20.58
N ILE A 20 8.34 -0.57 21.79
CA ILE A 20 7.34 -0.51 22.86
C ILE A 20 7.02 0.93 23.25
N VAL A 21 8.04 1.76 23.44
CA VAL A 21 7.88 3.17 23.86
C VAL A 21 7.19 3.97 22.75
N SER A 22 7.61 3.81 21.49
CA SER A 22 6.99 4.54 20.40
C SER A 22 5.55 4.07 20.13
N SER A 23 5.24 2.78 20.23
CA SER A 23 3.87 2.26 20.11
C SER A 23 2.98 2.78 21.25
N PHE A 24 3.50 2.87 22.48
CA PHE A 24 2.77 3.49 23.59
C PHE A 24 2.43 4.95 23.31
N PHE A 25 3.38 5.76 22.83
CA PHE A 25 3.10 7.16 22.50
C PHE A 25 2.18 7.28 21.27
N ALA A 26 2.30 6.42 20.27
CA ALA A 26 1.37 6.38 19.14
C ALA A 26 -0.06 6.12 19.62
N SER A 27 -0.27 5.15 20.49
CA SER A 27 -1.55 4.85 21.12
C SER A 27 -2.07 6.03 21.97
N THR A 28 -1.19 6.68 22.73
CA THR A 28 -1.55 7.85 23.54
C THR A 28 -2.07 9.02 22.67
N VAL A 29 -1.47 9.24 21.50
CA VAL A 29 -1.99 10.23 20.54
C VAL A 29 -3.30 9.76 19.92
N GLN A 30 -3.39 8.49 19.55
CA GLN A 30 -4.59 7.89 18.94
C GLN A 30 -5.82 8.02 19.84
N ASN A 31 -5.66 7.80 21.14
CA ASN A 31 -6.73 7.94 22.13
C ASN A 31 -6.85 9.37 22.72
N SER A 32 -6.26 10.34 22.03
CA SER A 32 -6.28 11.76 22.39
C SER A 32 -5.88 12.01 23.85
N PHE A 33 -4.76 11.45 24.25
CA PHE A 33 -4.22 11.54 25.61
C PHE A 33 -5.21 11.03 26.67
N PHE A 34 -5.81 9.85 26.38
CA PHE A 34 -6.77 9.14 27.22
C PHE A 34 -8.12 9.86 27.42
N THR A 35 -8.46 10.83 26.55
CA THR A 35 -9.78 11.48 26.54
C THR A 35 -10.77 10.81 25.60
N VAL A 36 -10.31 9.88 24.77
CA VAL A 36 -11.10 9.09 23.84
C VAL A 36 -10.83 7.60 24.09
N LYS A 37 -11.88 6.82 24.23
CA LYS A 37 -11.79 5.37 24.23
C LYS A 37 -11.72 4.89 22.80
N VAL A 38 -10.76 4.02 22.50
CA VAL A 38 -10.59 3.41 21.17
C VAL A 38 -10.69 1.91 21.30
N ASP A 39 -11.65 1.33 20.61
CA ASP A 39 -11.87 -0.11 20.57
C ASP A 39 -11.73 -0.63 19.13
N LYS A 40 -11.05 -1.75 18.94
CA LYS A 40 -11.13 -2.50 17.68
C LYS A 40 -12.38 -3.35 17.72
N ILE A 41 -13.30 -3.15 16.79
CA ILE A 41 -14.59 -3.82 16.73
C ILE A 41 -14.76 -4.59 15.42
N SER A 42 -15.63 -5.60 15.47
CA SER A 42 -16.18 -6.28 14.30
C SER A 42 -17.66 -6.48 14.50
N PHE A 43 -18.45 -6.28 13.48
CA PHE A 43 -19.91 -6.45 13.53
C PHE A 43 -20.42 -7.08 12.25
N GLU A 44 -21.45 -7.91 12.41
CA GLU A 44 -22.10 -8.60 11.31
C GLU A 44 -23.08 -7.66 10.59
N THR A 45 -23.15 -7.83 9.28
CA THR A 45 -24.12 -7.18 8.41
C THR A 45 -24.84 -8.23 7.58
N GLU A 46 -25.86 -7.86 6.83
CA GLU A 46 -26.52 -8.77 5.89
C GLU A 46 -25.58 -9.31 4.80
N ARG A 47 -24.40 -8.71 4.60
CA ARG A 47 -23.50 -8.96 3.48
C ARG A 47 -22.16 -9.55 3.86
N GLY A 48 -21.87 -9.60 5.15
CA GLY A 48 -20.62 -10.08 5.70
C GLY A 48 -20.23 -9.32 6.95
N THR A 49 -18.98 -9.41 7.35
CA THR A 49 -18.48 -8.77 8.56
C THR A 49 -17.75 -7.47 8.21
N LEU A 50 -18.02 -6.39 8.91
CA LEU A 50 -17.22 -5.17 8.88
C LEU A 50 -16.39 -5.06 10.17
N SER A 51 -15.15 -4.60 10.03
CA SER A 51 -14.20 -4.42 11.13
C SER A 51 -13.58 -3.01 11.08
N GLY A 52 -13.25 -2.47 12.25
CA GLY A 52 -12.65 -1.15 12.32
C GLY A 52 -12.32 -0.70 13.73
N TYR A 53 -12.09 0.59 13.88
CA TYR A 53 -11.80 1.23 15.15
C TYR A 53 -12.92 2.20 15.49
N LEU A 54 -13.54 1.99 16.66
CA LEU A 54 -14.59 2.85 17.22
C LEU A 54 -13.94 3.77 18.27
N TYR A 55 -14.08 5.07 18.06
CA TYR A 55 -13.58 6.13 18.92
C TYR A 55 -14.76 6.77 19.65
N ILE A 56 -14.82 6.64 20.98
CA ILE A 56 -15.87 7.20 21.83
C ILE A 56 -15.24 8.22 22.77
N PRO A 57 -15.56 9.52 22.63
CA PRO A 57 -15.11 10.55 23.57
C PRO A 57 -15.56 10.28 24.99
N ARG A 58 -14.77 10.65 25.98
CA ARG A 58 -15.12 10.47 27.39
C ARG A 58 -16.40 11.23 27.74
N GLY A 59 -17.34 10.56 28.37
CA GLY A 59 -18.64 11.13 28.76
C GLY A 59 -19.74 10.93 27.74
N VAL A 60 -19.43 10.41 26.56
CA VAL A 60 -20.44 10.02 25.56
C VAL A 60 -20.94 8.63 25.91
N ASP A 61 -22.25 8.50 26.13
CA ASP A 61 -23.00 7.27 26.42
C ASP A 61 -24.46 7.40 25.99
N ALA A 62 -25.29 6.43 26.35
CA ALA A 62 -26.74 6.44 26.05
C ALA A 62 -27.49 7.62 26.66
N ASN A 63 -26.99 8.22 27.76
CA ASN A 63 -27.63 9.39 28.41
C ASN A 63 -27.08 10.72 27.86
N ASN A 64 -25.92 10.69 27.26
CA ASN A 64 -25.22 11.83 26.65
C ASN A 64 -24.76 11.46 25.26
N PRO A 65 -25.64 11.24 24.27
CA PRO A 65 -25.25 10.87 22.92
C PRO A 65 -24.60 12.05 22.20
N ALA A 66 -23.73 11.75 21.23
CA ALA A 66 -23.06 12.75 20.43
C ALA A 66 -23.22 12.48 18.91
N PRO A 67 -23.09 13.52 18.06
CA PRO A 67 -22.99 13.32 16.62
C PRO A 67 -21.84 12.36 16.27
N ALA A 68 -22.07 11.54 15.24
CA ALA A 68 -21.12 10.52 14.83
C ALA A 68 -20.58 10.74 13.41
N VAL A 69 -19.37 10.26 13.12
CA VAL A 69 -18.81 10.28 11.79
C VAL A 69 -18.28 8.89 11.41
N VAL A 70 -18.70 8.39 10.26
CA VAL A 70 -18.25 7.13 9.66
C VAL A 70 -17.21 7.46 8.60
N LEU A 71 -16.01 6.92 8.78
CA LEU A 71 -14.85 7.17 7.91
C LEU A 71 -14.40 5.88 7.24
N THR A 72 -14.14 5.94 5.94
CA THR A 72 -13.58 4.80 5.23
C THR A 72 -12.48 5.19 4.25
N HIS A 73 -11.64 4.22 3.94
CA HIS A 73 -10.42 4.36 3.17
C HIS A 73 -10.66 4.25 1.65
N GLY A 74 -9.62 4.58 0.87
CA GLY A 74 -9.55 4.35 -0.57
C GLY A 74 -9.25 2.88 -0.93
N TYR A 75 -9.30 2.59 -2.23
CA TYR A 75 -8.95 1.28 -2.75
C TYR A 75 -7.55 0.85 -2.30
N LEU A 76 -7.40 -0.39 -1.83
CA LEU A 76 -6.15 -1.00 -1.37
C LEU A 76 -5.57 -0.44 -0.07
N ASN A 77 -6.36 0.30 0.66
CA ASN A 77 -6.00 0.81 1.98
C ASN A 77 -6.75 0.04 3.07
N ASN A 78 -6.74 0.58 4.26
CA ASN A 78 -7.38 0.03 5.45
C ASN A 78 -7.80 1.16 6.40
N ALA A 79 -8.52 0.81 7.46
CA ALA A 79 -9.06 1.76 8.43
C ALA A 79 -8.01 2.68 9.04
N GLU A 80 -6.79 2.20 9.24
CA GLU A 80 -5.69 2.98 9.81
C GLU A 80 -5.27 4.18 8.93
N MET A 81 -5.62 4.17 7.63
CA MET A 81 -5.40 5.33 6.76
C MET A 81 -6.34 6.50 7.05
N GLN A 82 -7.41 6.29 7.85
CA GLN A 82 -8.36 7.33 8.23
C GLN A 82 -8.01 8.05 9.56
N MET A 83 -6.77 7.90 10.02
CA MET A 83 -6.31 8.45 11.30
C MET A 83 -6.45 9.96 11.44
N ILE A 84 -6.32 10.72 10.34
CA ILE A 84 -6.52 12.18 10.35
C ILE A 84 -7.91 12.49 10.88
N GLY A 85 -8.94 12.01 10.19
CA GLY A 85 -10.32 12.22 10.59
C GLY A 85 -10.64 11.57 11.94
N ALA A 86 -10.19 10.34 12.16
CA ALA A 86 -10.50 9.60 13.37
C ALA A 86 -9.98 10.30 14.64
N ILE A 87 -8.73 10.74 14.64
CA ILE A 87 -8.13 11.43 15.79
C ILE A 87 -8.69 12.84 15.91
N GLU A 88 -8.73 13.60 14.80
CA GLU A 88 -9.09 15.02 14.90
C GLU A 88 -10.57 15.25 15.21
N LEU A 89 -11.46 14.38 14.72
CA LEU A 89 -12.90 14.50 15.05
C LEU A 89 -13.18 13.96 16.43
N SER A 90 -12.66 12.79 16.81
CA SER A 90 -12.93 12.23 18.13
C SER A 90 -12.41 13.08 19.29
N ARG A 91 -11.23 13.71 19.12
CA ARG A 91 -10.70 14.64 20.14
C ARG A 91 -11.51 15.92 20.28
N ARG A 92 -12.36 16.23 19.31
CA ARG A 92 -13.30 17.36 19.35
C ARG A 92 -14.65 16.99 19.95
N GLY A 93 -14.90 15.71 20.21
CA GLY A 93 -16.12 15.24 20.86
C GLY A 93 -17.05 14.42 19.97
N PHE A 94 -16.75 14.26 18.68
CA PHE A 94 -17.53 13.37 17.81
C PHE A 94 -17.24 11.89 18.09
N VAL A 95 -18.27 11.05 18.02
CA VAL A 95 -18.06 9.60 17.93
C VAL A 95 -17.56 9.29 16.52
N VAL A 96 -16.52 8.46 16.39
CA VAL A 96 -15.98 8.14 15.07
C VAL A 96 -15.83 6.64 14.90
N LEU A 97 -16.33 6.12 13.77
CA LEU A 97 -16.04 4.77 13.29
C LEU A 97 -15.16 4.87 12.05
N ALA A 98 -13.89 4.47 12.18
CA ALA A 98 -12.97 4.28 11.05
C ALA A 98 -12.89 2.78 10.75
N PHE A 99 -13.35 2.34 9.58
CA PHE A 99 -13.54 0.92 9.31
C PHE A 99 -12.94 0.48 7.96
N ASP A 100 -12.66 -0.81 7.85
CA ASP A 100 -12.26 -1.49 6.61
C ASP A 100 -13.49 -1.75 5.74
N MET A 101 -13.46 -1.33 4.46
CA MET A 101 -14.47 -1.75 3.51
C MET A 101 -14.43 -3.26 3.31
N TYR A 102 -15.49 -3.86 2.82
CA TYR A 102 -15.53 -5.29 2.52
C TYR A 102 -14.31 -5.75 1.72
N ASP A 103 -13.79 -6.94 2.05
CA ASP A 103 -12.59 -7.55 1.46
C ASP A 103 -11.28 -6.73 1.62
N HIS A 104 -11.29 -5.73 2.49
CA HIS A 104 -10.08 -5.01 2.91
C HIS A 104 -9.84 -5.25 4.41
N GLY A 105 -8.58 -5.16 4.82
CA GLY A 105 -8.20 -5.33 6.23
C GLY A 105 -8.77 -6.60 6.84
N ASP A 106 -9.59 -6.45 7.88
CA ASP A 106 -10.23 -7.54 8.60
C ASP A 106 -11.73 -7.72 8.24
N SER A 107 -12.24 -6.94 7.28
CA SER A 107 -13.62 -7.06 6.78
C SER A 107 -13.76 -8.12 5.71
N THR A 108 -14.92 -8.81 5.67
CA THR A 108 -15.21 -9.88 4.73
C THR A 108 -16.49 -9.62 3.95
N TRP A 109 -16.51 -10.01 2.68
CA TRP A 109 -17.70 -10.01 1.83
C TRP A 109 -18.16 -11.45 1.56
N GLU A 110 -19.40 -11.78 1.91
CA GLU A 110 -19.91 -13.15 1.85
C GLU A 110 -21.02 -13.33 0.81
N THR A 111 -21.55 -12.24 0.27
CA THR A 111 -22.65 -12.29 -0.69
C THR A 111 -22.12 -12.30 -2.13
N PRO A 112 -22.55 -13.22 -3.01
CA PRO A 112 -22.12 -13.26 -4.40
C PRO A 112 -22.83 -12.20 -5.26
N ALA A 113 -22.58 -10.93 -5.00
CA ALA A 113 -23.10 -9.81 -5.79
C ALA A 113 -21.92 -9.01 -6.36
N ALA A 114 -21.78 -8.99 -7.68
CA ALA A 114 -20.74 -8.26 -8.35
C ALA A 114 -20.84 -6.75 -8.08
N PHE A 115 -19.68 -6.08 -7.97
CA PHE A 115 -19.47 -4.63 -8.01
C PHE A 115 -20.15 -3.75 -6.94
N SER A 116 -21.15 -4.22 -6.21
CA SER A 116 -21.86 -3.39 -5.21
C SER A 116 -21.29 -3.48 -3.79
N PHE A 117 -20.21 -4.22 -3.58
CA PHE A 117 -19.68 -4.49 -2.24
C PHE A 117 -19.16 -3.21 -1.55
N PHE A 118 -18.29 -2.44 -2.19
CA PHE A 118 -17.73 -1.25 -1.55
C PHE A 118 -18.75 -0.09 -1.41
N PRO A 119 -19.68 0.18 -2.35
CA PRO A 119 -20.71 1.18 -2.13
C PRO A 119 -21.60 0.89 -0.92
N ARG A 120 -21.87 -0.37 -0.65
CA ARG A 120 -22.70 -0.80 0.51
C ARG A 120 -21.96 -0.68 1.84
N SER A 121 -20.63 -0.82 1.85
CA SER A 121 -19.85 -0.84 3.10
C SER A 121 -20.15 0.35 4.02
N VAL A 122 -20.19 1.57 3.47
CA VAL A 122 -20.42 2.78 4.26
C VAL A 122 -21.85 2.81 4.81
N TYR A 123 -22.83 2.42 3.99
CA TYR A 123 -24.20 2.44 4.45
C TYR A 123 -24.50 1.37 5.52
N ASP A 124 -23.92 0.18 5.38
CA ASP A 124 -24.03 -0.86 6.40
C ASP A 124 -23.34 -0.41 7.72
N ALA A 125 -22.23 0.30 7.64
CA ALA A 125 -21.60 0.92 8.80
C ALA A 125 -22.44 2.06 9.40
N VAL A 126 -23.13 2.86 8.58
CA VAL A 126 -24.08 3.88 9.04
C VAL A 126 -25.27 3.25 9.77
N GLN A 127 -25.82 2.15 9.25
CA GLN A 127 -26.90 1.42 9.92
C GLN A 127 -26.46 0.92 11.30
N TYR A 128 -25.27 0.29 11.38
CA TYR A 128 -24.69 -0.13 12.66
C TYR A 128 -24.54 1.04 13.64
N MET A 129 -24.01 2.18 13.19
CA MET A 129 -23.81 3.35 14.04
C MET A 129 -25.16 3.97 14.45
N TYR A 130 -26.14 4.02 13.56
CA TYR A 130 -27.45 4.54 13.86
C TYR A 130 -28.15 3.73 14.96
N ASP A 131 -27.94 2.43 15.03
CA ASP A 131 -28.52 1.57 16.04
C ASP A 131 -27.89 1.74 17.44
N GLN A 132 -26.75 2.44 17.54
CA GLN A 132 -26.10 2.66 18.83
C GLN A 132 -26.80 3.76 19.64
N ASP A 133 -27.00 3.52 20.94
CA ASP A 133 -27.68 4.45 21.86
C ASP A 133 -26.87 5.73 22.12
N PHE A 134 -25.56 5.67 21.97
CA PHE A 134 -24.64 6.81 22.14
C PHE A 134 -24.53 7.71 20.90
N VAL A 135 -25.22 7.40 19.80
CA VAL A 135 -25.27 8.22 18.59
C VAL A 135 -26.51 9.11 18.63
N LEU A 136 -26.32 10.40 18.46
CA LEU A 136 -27.34 11.41 18.55
C LEU A 136 -28.40 11.28 17.43
N LYS A 137 -29.67 11.35 17.81
CA LYS A 137 -30.83 11.34 16.90
C LYS A 137 -31.82 12.44 17.32
N ALA A 138 -32.47 13.05 16.35
CA ALA A 138 -33.58 13.95 16.60
C ALA A 138 -34.87 13.18 16.93
N ALA A 139 -35.85 13.83 17.54
CA ALA A 139 -37.11 13.20 17.93
C ALA A 139 -37.91 12.65 16.74
N ASN A 140 -37.72 13.17 15.53
CA ASN A 140 -38.35 12.66 14.31
C ASN A 140 -37.62 11.41 13.74
N GLY A 141 -36.56 10.97 14.37
CA GLY A 141 -35.72 9.82 13.92
C GLY A 141 -34.55 10.20 13.06
N ASP A 142 -34.36 11.46 12.67
CA ASP A 142 -33.18 11.86 11.88
C ASP A 142 -31.88 11.65 12.68
N GLY A 143 -30.94 10.94 12.10
CA GLY A 143 -29.63 10.65 12.71
C GLY A 143 -28.64 11.78 12.49
N MET A 144 -27.86 12.10 13.51
CA MET A 144 -26.73 13.05 13.38
C MET A 144 -25.45 12.30 13.02
N ILE A 145 -25.44 11.68 11.84
CA ILE A 145 -24.29 10.91 11.32
C ILE A 145 -23.70 11.60 10.09
N GLY A 146 -22.41 11.83 10.12
CA GLY A 146 -21.62 12.25 8.97
C GLY A 146 -20.94 11.05 8.31
N VAL A 147 -20.73 11.12 7.00
CA VAL A 147 -19.96 10.12 6.25
C VAL A 147 -18.82 10.78 5.49
N SER A 148 -17.66 10.15 5.50
CA SER A 148 -16.53 10.58 4.69
C SER A 148 -15.65 9.40 4.30
N GLY A 149 -14.89 9.58 3.25
CA GLY A 149 -13.93 8.59 2.81
C GLY A 149 -13.09 9.12 1.65
N HIS A 150 -11.93 8.51 1.48
CA HIS A 150 -11.00 8.90 0.43
C HIS A 150 -11.19 8.03 -0.82
N SER A 151 -11.16 8.63 -2.02
CA SER A 151 -11.18 7.90 -3.29
C SER A 151 -12.38 6.96 -3.41
N MET A 152 -12.17 5.65 -3.46
CA MET A 152 -13.25 4.67 -3.43
C MET A 152 -14.15 4.81 -2.19
N GLY A 153 -13.60 5.21 -1.04
CA GLY A 153 -14.37 5.55 0.15
C GLY A 153 -15.22 6.80 -0.02
N GLY A 154 -14.77 7.78 -0.78
CA GLY A 154 -15.56 8.97 -1.14
C GLY A 154 -16.74 8.61 -2.05
N PHE A 155 -16.55 7.72 -3.02
CA PHE A 155 -17.65 7.13 -3.77
C PHE A 155 -18.64 6.42 -2.88
N SER A 156 -18.13 5.55 -1.99
CA SER A 156 -18.99 4.79 -1.07
C SER A 156 -19.77 5.70 -0.14
N SER A 157 -19.18 6.83 0.29
CA SER A 157 -19.87 7.84 1.10
C SER A 157 -21.00 8.51 0.34
N SER A 158 -20.80 8.81 -0.95
CA SER A 158 -21.84 9.36 -1.82
C SER A 158 -22.95 8.34 -2.09
N TYR A 159 -22.61 7.08 -2.34
CA TYR A 159 -23.61 6.01 -2.47
C TYR A 159 -24.38 5.76 -1.17
N ALA A 160 -23.74 5.90 -0.01
CA ALA A 160 -24.43 5.77 1.27
C ALA A 160 -25.56 6.80 1.41
N VAL A 161 -25.35 8.03 0.92
CA VAL A 161 -26.41 9.06 0.86
C VAL A 161 -27.58 8.63 -0.04
N ILE A 162 -27.29 8.01 -1.18
CA ILE A 162 -28.31 7.50 -2.10
C ILE A 162 -29.14 6.38 -1.44
N PHE A 163 -28.46 5.46 -0.75
CA PHE A 163 -29.15 4.38 -0.02
C PHE A 163 -29.98 4.93 1.15
N ASP A 164 -29.49 5.95 1.83
CA ASP A 164 -30.22 6.63 2.90
C ASP A 164 -31.48 7.35 2.38
N GLU A 165 -31.45 7.93 1.16
CA GLU A 165 -32.64 8.49 0.50
C GLU A 165 -33.65 7.40 0.10
N GLN A 166 -33.18 6.22 -0.33
CA GLN A 166 -34.05 5.09 -0.61
C GLN A 166 -34.74 4.59 0.65
N ASP A 167 -34.05 4.52 1.78
CA ASP A 167 -34.58 4.15 3.06
C ASP A 167 -35.53 5.23 3.60
N PHE A 168 -35.21 6.51 3.42
CA PHE A 168 -36.08 7.62 3.80
C PHE A 168 -37.48 7.54 3.15
N ALA A 169 -37.52 7.14 1.88
CA ALA A 169 -38.82 6.97 1.20
C ALA A 169 -39.71 5.94 1.86
N THR A 170 -39.17 5.01 2.66
CA THR A 170 -39.90 3.96 3.38
C THR A 170 -40.10 4.31 4.85
N ASN A 171 -39.05 4.83 5.51
CA ASN A 171 -38.98 5.00 6.96
C ASN A 171 -39.39 6.41 7.43
N GLY A 172 -39.29 7.42 6.55
CA GLY A 172 -39.65 8.81 6.85
C GLY A 172 -38.62 9.61 7.63
N TYR A 173 -37.41 9.06 7.84
CA TYR A 173 -36.26 9.73 8.47
C TYR A 173 -34.96 9.42 7.76
N ARG A 174 -33.98 10.31 7.89
CA ARG A 174 -32.62 10.17 7.33
C ARG A 174 -31.60 9.85 8.42
N LYS A 175 -30.75 8.87 8.18
CA LYS A 175 -29.66 8.53 9.12
C LYS A 175 -28.45 9.44 8.93
N ILE A 176 -28.20 9.92 7.70
CA ILE A 176 -27.03 10.73 7.32
C ILE A 176 -27.41 12.21 7.29
N ALA A 177 -26.74 13.03 8.08
CA ALA A 177 -26.89 14.49 8.14
C ALA A 177 -25.86 15.23 7.28
N ALA A 178 -24.66 14.68 7.13
CA ALA A 178 -23.55 15.32 6.43
C ALA A 178 -22.71 14.33 5.61
N ALA A 179 -22.14 14.76 4.47
CA ALA A 179 -21.29 13.94 3.63
C ALA A 179 -20.09 14.72 3.07
N LEU A 180 -18.87 14.17 3.22
CA LEU A 180 -17.63 14.77 2.72
C LEU A 180 -16.80 13.74 1.96
N PRO A 181 -17.08 13.46 0.67
CA PRO A 181 -16.15 12.73 -0.18
C PRO A 181 -14.80 13.45 -0.34
N VAL A 182 -13.72 12.72 -0.17
CA VAL A 182 -12.34 13.19 -0.29
C VAL A 182 -11.68 12.54 -1.50
N GLY A 183 -11.15 13.33 -2.42
CA GLY A 183 -10.52 12.80 -3.62
C GLY A 183 -11.44 11.89 -4.43
N ALA A 184 -12.72 12.20 -4.50
CA ALA A 184 -13.72 11.44 -5.24
C ALA A 184 -14.74 12.36 -5.90
N ASP A 185 -14.86 12.20 -7.21
CA ASP A 185 -15.75 13.00 -8.05
C ASP A 185 -17.08 12.25 -8.23
N PHE A 186 -18.17 12.87 -7.88
CA PHE A 186 -19.50 12.28 -7.97
C PHE A 186 -20.05 12.14 -9.41
N ARG A 187 -19.36 12.64 -10.44
CA ARG A 187 -19.70 12.40 -11.85
C ARG A 187 -19.77 10.91 -12.21
N TYR A 188 -19.05 10.08 -11.49
CA TYR A 188 -18.99 8.63 -11.74
C TYR A 188 -20.06 7.85 -10.99
N ILE A 189 -20.95 8.52 -10.25
CA ILE A 189 -22.04 7.88 -9.55
C ILE A 189 -23.18 7.67 -10.56
N ALA A 190 -23.69 6.46 -10.64
CA ALA A 190 -24.75 6.06 -11.56
C ALA A 190 -26.12 6.58 -11.12
N VAL A 191 -26.32 7.89 -11.10
CA VAL A 191 -27.61 8.57 -10.87
C VAL A 191 -27.83 9.63 -11.93
N THR A 192 -29.10 9.95 -12.21
CA THR A 192 -29.50 10.86 -13.28
C THR A 192 -28.99 12.28 -13.03
N ASP A 193 -29.05 12.74 -11.76
CA ASP A 193 -28.61 14.07 -11.37
C ASP A 193 -27.64 13.94 -10.16
N PRO A 194 -26.36 13.69 -10.43
CA PRO A 194 -25.38 13.40 -9.40
C PRO A 194 -25.11 14.57 -8.43
N ASP A 195 -25.53 15.76 -8.77
CA ASP A 195 -25.38 16.97 -7.97
C ASP A 195 -26.54 17.25 -7.02
N THR A 196 -27.70 16.60 -7.20
CA THR A 196 -28.92 16.84 -6.40
C THR A 196 -29.20 15.81 -5.32
N PHE A 197 -28.60 14.62 -5.39
CA PHE A 197 -28.93 13.52 -4.48
C PHE A 197 -28.60 13.79 -2.99
N PHE A 198 -27.77 14.78 -2.70
CA PHE A 198 -27.49 15.16 -1.32
C PHE A 198 -28.69 15.78 -0.59
N GLY A 199 -29.65 16.38 -1.32
CA GLY A 199 -30.85 16.97 -0.76
C GLY A 199 -30.58 17.96 0.38
N PRO A 200 -31.32 17.88 1.52
CA PRO A 200 -31.19 18.83 2.62
C PRO A 200 -29.96 18.64 3.51
N ARG A 201 -29.07 17.72 3.19
CA ARG A 201 -27.84 17.48 3.95
C ARG A 201 -26.80 18.58 3.74
N SER A 202 -25.89 18.71 4.69
CA SER A 202 -24.63 19.43 4.47
C SER A 202 -23.69 18.53 3.66
N ALA A 203 -23.25 18.99 2.49
CA ALA A 203 -22.35 18.20 1.65
C ALA A 203 -21.13 19.02 1.22
N GLY A 204 -19.96 18.40 1.27
CA GLY A 204 -18.71 18.98 0.83
C GLY A 204 -17.93 18.04 -0.08
N VAL A 205 -16.92 18.57 -0.75
CA VAL A 205 -15.96 17.80 -1.55
C VAL A 205 -14.55 18.34 -1.28
N ILE A 206 -13.60 17.47 -1.00
CA ILE A 206 -12.19 17.83 -1.02
C ILE A 206 -11.63 17.41 -2.39
N ALA A 207 -11.37 18.41 -3.24
CA ALA A 207 -10.94 18.28 -4.62
C ALA A 207 -9.52 18.85 -4.80
N ALA A 208 -8.52 18.03 -4.56
CA ALA A 208 -7.12 18.46 -4.63
C ALA A 208 -6.72 18.91 -6.05
N HIS A 209 -5.94 19.99 -6.15
CA HIS A 209 -5.52 20.59 -7.42
C HIS A 209 -4.72 19.63 -8.32
N TRP A 210 -3.94 18.72 -7.75
CA TRP A 210 -3.08 17.78 -8.45
C TRP A 210 -3.60 16.34 -8.39
N ASP A 211 -4.92 16.16 -8.16
CA ASP A 211 -5.52 14.83 -8.11
C ASP A 211 -5.31 14.08 -9.43
N GLN A 212 -4.72 12.87 -9.37
CA GLN A 212 -4.36 12.07 -10.53
C GLN A 212 -5.53 11.31 -11.15
N PHE A 213 -6.73 11.36 -10.56
CA PHE A 213 -7.86 10.57 -11.00
C PHE A 213 -9.10 11.37 -11.32
N PHE A 214 -9.41 12.39 -10.52
CA PHE A 214 -10.71 13.02 -10.48
C PHE A 214 -10.65 14.53 -10.75
N PHE A 215 -11.82 15.17 -10.81
CA PHE A 215 -11.99 16.63 -10.91
C PHE A 215 -11.49 17.24 -12.19
N ASP A 216 -11.28 16.44 -13.22
CA ASP A 216 -10.80 16.94 -14.51
C ASP A 216 -11.95 17.23 -15.46
N ASN A 217 -11.77 18.28 -16.28
CA ASN A 217 -12.76 18.76 -17.18
C ASN A 217 -12.77 17.92 -18.49
N VAL A 218 -13.86 17.25 -18.76
CA VAL A 218 -14.33 16.69 -20.03
C VAL A 218 -13.49 15.60 -20.73
N THR A 219 -12.16 15.71 -20.86
CA THR A 219 -11.38 14.75 -21.66
C THR A 219 -10.42 13.90 -20.87
N ALA A 220 -10.08 14.31 -19.71
CA ALA A 220 -9.01 13.73 -18.93
C ALA A 220 -9.47 12.57 -18.07
N SER A 221 -10.72 12.55 -17.62
CA SER A 221 -11.28 11.50 -16.78
C SER A 221 -11.27 10.13 -17.46
N ALA A 222 -11.51 10.06 -18.76
CA ALA A 222 -11.46 8.81 -19.53
C ALA A 222 -10.04 8.20 -19.58
N ASN A 223 -9.00 9.01 -19.44
CA ASN A 223 -7.60 8.64 -19.58
C ASN A 223 -6.81 8.73 -18.26
N GLY A 224 -7.44 9.08 -17.14
CA GLY A 224 -6.76 9.29 -15.85
C GLY A 224 -5.73 10.42 -15.89
N SER A 225 -5.94 11.44 -16.71
CA SER A 225 -5.05 12.60 -16.79
C SER A 225 -5.25 13.52 -15.60
N VAL A 226 -4.18 14.19 -15.21
CA VAL A 226 -4.19 15.21 -14.17
C VAL A 226 -3.84 16.55 -14.78
N ARG A 227 -4.59 17.57 -14.40
CA ARG A 227 -4.27 18.97 -14.65
C ARG A 227 -4.41 19.74 -13.36
N TYR A 228 -3.78 20.89 -13.26
CA TYR A 228 -4.09 21.82 -12.19
C TYR A 228 -5.58 22.15 -12.23
N LYS A 229 -6.30 21.82 -11.17
CA LYS A 229 -7.76 21.86 -11.15
C LYS A 229 -8.26 22.91 -10.18
N ASP A 230 -9.22 23.66 -10.67
CA ASP A 230 -10.01 24.58 -9.85
C ASP A 230 -11.48 24.09 -9.89
N PHE A 231 -11.75 23.03 -9.10
CA PHE A 231 -13.05 22.35 -9.16
C PHE A 231 -14.21 23.26 -8.74
N VAL A 232 -13.94 24.28 -7.94
CA VAL A 232 -14.96 25.28 -7.55
C VAL A 232 -15.46 26.10 -8.75
N LYS A 233 -14.69 26.19 -9.83
CA LYS A 233 -15.05 26.83 -11.10
C LYS A 233 -15.40 25.85 -12.23
N ASP A 234 -15.23 24.55 -12.00
CA ASP A 234 -15.64 23.52 -12.95
C ASP A 234 -17.17 23.53 -13.09
N PRO A 235 -17.74 23.34 -14.31
CA PRO A 235 -19.20 23.28 -14.49
C PRO A 235 -19.92 22.32 -13.55
N ILE A 236 -19.29 21.19 -13.20
CA ILE A 236 -19.86 20.22 -12.25
C ILE A 236 -19.76 20.74 -10.81
N GLY A 237 -18.65 21.37 -10.45
CA GLY A 237 -18.50 22.04 -9.15
C GLY A 237 -19.49 23.17 -8.96
N LEU A 238 -19.67 24.04 -9.96
CA LEU A 238 -20.69 25.11 -9.94
C LEU A 238 -22.09 24.52 -9.80
N LYS A 239 -22.41 23.48 -10.56
CA LYS A 239 -23.69 22.79 -10.47
C LYS A 239 -23.90 22.17 -9.09
N PHE A 240 -22.89 21.56 -8.49
CA PHE A 240 -22.92 21.06 -7.12
C PHE A 240 -23.21 22.16 -6.10
N LEU A 241 -22.59 23.33 -6.25
CA LEU A 241 -22.83 24.50 -5.40
C LEU A 241 -24.18 25.20 -5.67
N GLY A 242 -24.94 24.80 -6.71
CA GLY A 242 -26.17 25.48 -7.15
C GLY A 242 -25.88 26.85 -7.78
N ARG A 243 -24.76 27.00 -8.49
CA ARG A 243 -24.30 28.25 -9.07
C ARG A 243 -24.24 28.16 -10.59
N LEU A 244 -24.33 29.31 -11.25
CA LEU A 244 -24.20 29.46 -12.70
C LEU A 244 -22.73 29.74 -13.08
N ALA A 245 -22.39 29.55 -14.34
CA ALA A 245 -21.06 29.83 -14.85
C ALA A 245 -20.64 31.32 -14.75
N THR A 246 -21.62 32.20 -14.54
CA THR A 246 -21.41 33.65 -14.38
C THR A 246 -21.20 34.06 -12.92
N ASP A 247 -21.43 33.14 -11.98
CA ASP A 247 -21.35 33.43 -10.56
C ASP A 247 -19.88 33.37 -10.10
N GLU A 248 -19.50 34.27 -9.20
CA GLU A 248 -18.26 34.19 -8.50
C GLU A 248 -18.35 33.13 -7.39
N THR A 249 -17.42 32.19 -7.39
CA THR A 249 -17.34 31.11 -6.41
C THR A 249 -15.95 30.99 -5.84
N GLU A 250 -15.87 30.67 -4.55
CA GLU A 250 -14.62 30.52 -3.82
C GLU A 250 -14.57 29.17 -3.09
N ALA A 251 -13.39 28.58 -3.01
CA ALA A 251 -13.15 27.39 -2.22
C ALA A 251 -13.26 27.69 -0.72
N GLY A 252 -13.80 26.75 0.04
CA GLY A 252 -13.95 26.92 1.49
C GLY A 252 -15.14 27.82 1.90
N VAL A 253 -16.01 28.20 0.94
CA VAL A 253 -17.21 28.99 1.21
C VAL A 253 -18.44 28.10 1.10
N TRP A 254 -19.37 28.28 2.03
CA TRP A 254 -20.65 27.59 2.06
C TRP A 254 -21.69 28.24 1.13
N TYR A 255 -22.42 27.44 0.39
CA TYR A 255 -23.50 27.85 -0.52
C TYR A 255 -24.77 27.07 -0.21
N ASP A 256 -25.89 27.76 -0.04
CA ASP A 256 -27.18 27.14 0.19
C ASP A 256 -27.70 26.44 -1.08
N ARG A 257 -28.19 25.22 -0.92
CA ARG A 257 -28.81 24.44 -1.98
C ARG A 257 -29.74 23.35 -1.48
N ASP A 258 -30.91 23.19 -2.10
CA ASP A 258 -31.90 22.13 -1.85
C ASP A 258 -32.27 21.97 -0.38
N GLY A 259 -32.32 23.10 0.37
CA GLY A 259 -32.58 23.12 1.80
C GLY A 259 -31.44 22.64 2.68
N GLY A 260 -30.29 22.38 2.11
CA GLY A 260 -29.01 22.08 2.75
C GLY A 260 -27.94 23.09 2.33
N GLN A 261 -26.68 22.75 2.57
CA GLN A 261 -25.56 23.59 2.20
C GLN A 261 -24.42 22.79 1.54
N ARG A 262 -23.65 23.46 0.68
CA ARG A 262 -22.56 22.86 -0.12
C ARG A 262 -21.27 23.64 0.03
N ILE A 263 -20.14 22.92 0.02
CA ILE A 263 -18.80 23.51 0.07
C ILE A 263 -17.81 22.68 -0.76
N ILE A 264 -16.85 23.34 -1.38
CA ILE A 264 -15.73 22.69 -2.08
C ILE A 264 -14.43 23.20 -1.48
N TYR A 265 -13.55 22.29 -1.10
CA TYR A 265 -12.17 22.59 -0.70
C TYR A 265 -11.22 22.16 -1.82
N THR A 266 -10.22 22.98 -2.12
CA THR A 266 -9.25 22.71 -3.20
C THR A 266 -7.81 22.80 -2.71
N PRO A 267 -7.38 21.87 -1.84
CA PRO A 267 -6.03 21.89 -1.31
C PRO A 267 -4.99 21.66 -2.43
N ASP A 268 -3.79 22.23 -2.26
CA ASP A 268 -2.70 22.10 -3.23
C ASP A 268 -1.94 20.77 -3.05
N GLU A 269 -2.63 19.68 -3.30
CA GLU A 269 -2.23 18.31 -3.01
C GLU A 269 -2.47 17.38 -4.19
N THR A 270 -1.79 16.22 -4.19
CA THR A 270 -2.10 15.08 -5.06
C THR A 270 -3.12 14.15 -4.40
N HIS A 271 -3.71 13.27 -5.19
CA HIS A 271 -4.69 12.28 -4.70
C HIS A 271 -4.25 11.53 -3.43
N PRO A 272 -3.04 10.92 -3.33
CA PRO A 272 -2.64 10.22 -2.12
C PRO A 272 -2.29 11.15 -0.94
N GLN A 273 -1.93 12.41 -1.19
CA GLN A 273 -1.54 13.33 -0.12
C GLN A 273 -2.69 13.68 0.83
N ASN A 274 -3.94 13.55 0.38
CA ASN A 274 -5.11 13.75 1.25
C ASN A 274 -5.08 12.85 2.51
N HIS A 275 -4.37 11.73 2.49
CA HIS A 275 -4.26 10.84 3.64
C HIS A 275 -3.30 11.31 4.74
N TRP A 276 -2.44 12.29 4.46
CA TRP A 276 -1.41 12.79 5.41
C TRP A 276 -1.15 14.28 5.27
N SER A 277 -2.22 15.03 5.07
CA SER A 277 -2.18 16.48 4.92
C SER A 277 -2.79 17.19 6.12
N LEU A 278 -2.10 18.25 6.58
CA LEU A 278 -2.64 19.14 7.59
C LEU A 278 -3.80 19.97 7.03
N GLU A 279 -3.78 20.31 5.75
CA GLU A 279 -4.84 21.08 5.11
C GLU A 279 -6.11 20.24 4.95
N THR A 280 -6.00 19.02 4.42
CA THR A 280 -7.14 18.09 4.37
C THR A 280 -7.69 17.79 5.77
N GLY A 281 -6.82 17.59 6.77
CA GLY A 281 -7.25 17.37 8.15
C GLY A 281 -8.00 18.55 8.75
N LYS A 282 -7.56 19.79 8.44
CA LYS A 282 -8.25 21.02 8.82
C LYS A 282 -9.62 21.10 8.13
N ASN A 283 -9.65 20.95 6.82
CA ASN A 283 -10.89 21.04 6.02
C ASN A 283 -11.93 20.01 6.48
N MET A 284 -11.51 18.80 6.84
CA MET A 284 -12.40 17.78 7.38
C MET A 284 -12.97 18.18 8.76
N ALA A 285 -12.13 18.70 9.66
CA ALA A 285 -12.58 19.13 10.98
C ALA A 285 -13.52 20.34 10.90
N ASP A 286 -13.21 21.32 10.08
CA ASP A 286 -14.04 22.50 9.85
C ASP A 286 -15.38 22.10 9.22
N PHE A 287 -15.33 21.25 8.18
CA PHE A 287 -16.53 20.77 7.51
C PHE A 287 -17.52 20.12 8.49
N PHE A 288 -17.08 19.13 9.27
CA PHE A 288 -18.02 18.44 10.17
C PHE A 288 -18.50 19.32 11.32
N THR A 289 -17.67 20.25 11.78
CA THR A 289 -18.11 21.25 12.79
C THR A 289 -19.24 22.11 12.24
N ASP A 290 -19.00 22.77 11.08
CA ASP A 290 -20.00 23.67 10.50
C ASP A 290 -21.25 22.93 10.02
N ALA A 291 -21.04 21.76 9.40
CA ALA A 291 -22.12 20.92 8.90
C ALA A 291 -23.09 20.47 10.01
N PHE A 292 -22.54 19.99 11.12
CA PHE A 292 -23.39 19.57 12.24
C PHE A 292 -24.02 20.74 12.97
N GLU A 293 -23.35 21.87 13.14
CA GLU A 293 -24.00 23.06 13.72
C GLU A 293 -25.19 23.49 12.88
N PHE A 294 -25.07 23.50 11.55
CA PHE A 294 -26.18 23.78 10.64
C PHE A 294 -27.30 22.74 10.77
N GLN A 295 -26.98 21.45 10.76
CA GLN A 295 -27.98 20.39 10.81
C GLN A 295 -28.71 20.34 12.17
N LEU A 296 -27.99 20.50 13.27
CA LEU A 296 -28.61 20.61 14.62
C LEU A 296 -29.59 21.76 14.71
N GLY A 297 -29.25 22.93 14.14
CA GLY A 297 -30.15 24.10 14.11
C GLY A 297 -31.48 23.92 13.36
N ARG A 298 -31.60 22.83 12.58
CA ARG A 298 -32.85 22.47 11.87
C ARG A 298 -33.86 21.67 12.73
N HIS A 299 -33.44 21.19 13.89
CA HIS A 299 -34.21 20.36 14.79
C HIS A 299 -34.42 21.12 16.11
N ALA A 300 -35.68 21.50 16.39
CA ALA A 300 -35.99 22.30 17.56
C ALA A 300 -35.77 21.57 18.90
N ASP A 301 -35.66 20.25 18.86
CA ASP A 301 -35.41 19.37 20.00
C ASP A 301 -33.93 19.13 20.28
N LEU A 302 -33.04 19.57 19.37
CA LEU A 302 -31.59 19.42 19.50
C LEU A 302 -30.93 20.75 19.94
N GLY A 303 -29.84 20.62 20.68
CA GLY A 303 -29.03 21.76 21.11
C GLY A 303 -27.92 22.12 20.10
N SER A 304 -27.09 23.08 20.46
CA SER A 304 -25.86 23.40 19.70
C SER A 304 -24.76 22.33 19.91
N LEU A 305 -23.73 22.32 19.06
CA LEU A 305 -22.61 21.40 19.20
C LEU A 305 -21.98 21.42 20.60
N THR A 306 -21.86 22.58 21.21
CA THR A 306 -21.26 22.72 22.55
C THR A 306 -22.10 22.02 23.64
N SER A 307 -23.42 21.88 23.48
CA SER A 307 -24.24 21.11 24.39
C SER A 307 -23.99 19.62 24.39
N TYR A 308 -23.39 19.11 23.32
CA TYR A 308 -22.93 17.72 23.19
C TYR A 308 -21.43 17.54 23.49
N GLY A 309 -20.80 18.52 24.13
CA GLY A 309 -19.37 18.46 24.50
C GLY A 309 -18.41 18.59 23.34
N ILE A 310 -18.89 19.04 22.18
CA ILE A 310 -18.02 19.25 21.01
C ILE A 310 -17.33 20.62 21.15
N ASP A 311 -15.99 20.57 21.09
CA ASP A 311 -15.11 21.71 21.24
C ASP A 311 -14.21 21.86 20.01
N VAL A 312 -14.27 23.03 19.38
CA VAL A 312 -13.45 23.37 18.22
C VAL A 312 -12.01 23.64 18.65
N LYS A 313 -11.16 22.62 18.55
CA LYS A 313 -9.73 22.76 18.84
C LYS A 313 -8.98 23.17 17.59
N THR A 314 -8.19 24.21 17.69
CA THR A 314 -7.51 24.82 16.55
C THR A 314 -6.30 24.01 16.06
N GLY A 315 -5.57 23.33 16.97
CA GLY A 315 -4.38 22.56 16.62
C GLY A 315 -4.70 21.13 16.17
N GLN A 316 -3.81 20.53 15.39
CA GLN A 316 -3.87 19.12 14.99
C GLN A 316 -2.73 18.34 15.65
N VAL A 317 -3.03 17.08 16.07
CA VAL A 317 -2.07 16.22 16.76
C VAL A 317 -1.86 14.87 16.03
N TRP A 318 -2.68 14.54 15.05
CA TRP A 318 -2.64 13.25 14.36
C TRP A 318 -1.24 12.90 13.81
N TRP A 319 -0.49 13.89 13.32
CA TRP A 319 0.84 13.73 12.76
C TRP A 319 1.87 13.20 13.79
N LEU A 320 1.64 13.43 15.10
CA LEU A 320 2.47 12.84 16.14
C LEU A 320 2.36 11.31 16.16
N LYS A 321 1.14 10.77 15.89
CA LYS A 321 0.99 9.32 15.75
C LYS A 321 1.83 8.80 14.60
N GLU A 322 1.81 9.47 13.44
CA GLU A 322 2.64 9.10 12.29
C GLU A 322 4.15 9.12 12.62
N VAL A 323 4.61 10.09 13.38
CA VAL A 323 6.00 10.15 13.86
C VAL A 323 6.31 8.91 14.71
N PHE A 324 5.47 8.56 15.66
CA PHE A 324 5.74 7.43 16.55
C PHE A 324 5.60 6.08 15.84
N THR A 325 4.62 5.90 14.96
CA THR A 325 4.50 4.66 14.18
C THR A 325 5.65 4.50 13.19
N SER A 326 6.17 5.60 12.63
CA SER A 326 7.35 5.56 11.77
C SER A 326 8.64 5.21 12.53
N ILE A 327 8.78 5.65 13.78
CA ILE A 327 9.88 5.22 14.67
C ILE A 327 9.80 3.71 14.91
N SER A 328 8.60 3.16 15.18
CA SER A 328 8.39 1.71 15.34
C SER A 328 8.75 0.96 14.06
N LEU A 329 8.35 1.47 12.89
CA LEU A 329 8.66 0.88 11.59
C LEU A 329 10.17 0.82 11.34
N VAL A 330 10.87 1.93 11.54
CA VAL A 330 12.33 2.00 11.36
C VAL A 330 13.03 1.08 12.36
N ALA A 331 12.59 1.05 13.62
CA ALA A 331 13.15 0.17 14.63
C ALA A 331 12.95 -1.31 14.26
N LEU A 332 11.79 -1.71 13.73
CA LEU A 332 11.54 -3.06 13.25
C LEU A 332 12.50 -3.44 12.11
N PHE A 333 12.71 -2.57 11.13
CA PHE A 333 13.67 -2.82 10.06
C PHE A 333 15.11 -2.95 10.59
N LEU A 334 15.48 -2.13 11.55
CA LEU A 334 16.80 -2.23 12.19
C LEU A 334 16.94 -3.51 13.03
N MET A 335 15.85 -4.10 13.55
CA MET A 335 15.87 -5.37 14.28
C MET A 335 16.21 -6.57 13.40
N ILE A 336 15.98 -6.53 12.10
CA ILE A 336 16.17 -7.67 11.19
C ILE A 336 17.58 -8.26 11.30
N CYS A 337 18.61 -7.43 11.19
CA CYS A 337 19.99 -7.91 11.22
C CYS A 337 20.45 -8.41 12.60
N PRO A 338 20.21 -7.70 13.71
CA PRO A 338 20.53 -8.22 15.05
C PRO A 338 19.77 -9.50 15.38
N ALA A 339 18.50 -9.62 15.03
CA ALA A 339 17.70 -10.82 15.25
C ALA A 339 18.25 -12.01 14.45
N PHE A 340 18.59 -11.81 13.18
CA PHE A 340 19.27 -12.83 12.38
C PHE A 340 20.58 -13.27 13.01
N LEU A 341 21.48 -12.34 13.39
CA LEU A 341 22.75 -12.65 13.99
C LEU A 341 22.63 -13.37 15.34
N LEU A 342 21.59 -13.07 16.13
CA LEU A 342 21.31 -13.75 17.38
C LEU A 342 20.79 -15.17 17.12
N LEU A 343 19.85 -15.31 16.19
CA LEU A 343 19.27 -16.60 15.83
C LEU A 343 20.36 -17.57 15.32
N THR A 344 21.28 -17.10 14.49
CA THR A 344 22.38 -17.93 13.98
C THR A 344 23.44 -18.33 15.01
N GLN A 345 23.37 -17.85 16.26
CA GLN A 345 24.18 -18.38 17.37
C GLN A 345 23.68 -19.75 17.86
N VAL A 346 22.45 -20.10 17.57
CA VAL A 346 21.87 -21.41 17.91
C VAL A 346 22.31 -22.46 16.90
N LYS A 347 22.72 -23.64 17.39
CA LYS A 347 23.36 -24.71 16.60
C LYS A 347 22.61 -25.11 15.32
N VAL A 348 21.26 -25.11 15.35
CA VAL A 348 20.42 -25.46 14.19
C VAL A 348 20.56 -24.40 13.09
N PHE A 349 20.46 -23.12 13.46
CA PHE A 349 20.50 -21.99 12.52
C PHE A 349 21.92 -21.62 12.10
N ASN A 350 22.94 -22.00 12.85
CA ASN A 350 24.35 -21.78 12.49
C ASN A 350 24.74 -22.47 11.16
N LYS A 351 23.99 -23.48 10.77
CA LYS A 351 24.22 -24.24 9.52
C LYS A 351 23.94 -23.42 8.23
N VAL A 352 23.46 -22.19 8.34
CA VAL A 352 23.29 -21.30 7.17
C VAL A 352 24.61 -20.82 6.57
N TYR A 353 25.70 -20.86 7.33
CA TYR A 353 27.00 -20.38 6.88
C TYR A 353 27.67 -21.37 5.92
N ALA A 354 28.07 -20.87 4.78
CA ALA A 354 28.97 -21.58 3.86
C ALA A 354 30.43 -21.32 4.27
N GLU A 355 31.32 -22.24 3.94
CA GLU A 355 32.76 -21.92 3.99
C GLU A 355 33.02 -20.77 3.02
N ILE A 356 33.32 -19.60 3.60
CA ILE A 356 33.67 -18.41 2.80
C ILE A 356 35.17 -18.57 2.41
N LYS A 357 35.41 -19.21 1.28
CA LYS A 357 36.77 -19.13 0.68
C LYS A 357 36.94 -17.71 0.15
N ALA A 358 38.08 -17.09 0.48
CA ALA A 358 38.45 -15.80 -0.08
C ALA A 358 38.37 -15.89 -1.61
N GLN A 359 37.41 -15.20 -2.19
CA GLN A 359 37.26 -15.17 -3.64
C GLN A 359 38.22 -14.14 -4.20
N PRO A 360 38.94 -14.43 -5.30
CA PRO A 360 39.80 -13.46 -5.92
C PRO A 360 38.99 -12.22 -6.29
N GLN A 361 39.45 -11.06 -5.82
CA GLN A 361 38.84 -9.79 -6.22
C GLN A 361 39.22 -9.52 -7.66
N VAL A 362 38.23 -9.31 -8.50
CA VAL A 362 38.44 -8.85 -9.86
C VAL A 362 38.88 -7.39 -9.79
N GLU A 363 40.14 -7.09 -9.91
CA GLU A 363 40.59 -5.73 -10.16
C GLU A 363 40.20 -5.35 -11.61
N LEU A 364 39.00 -4.85 -11.76
CA LEU A 364 38.56 -4.28 -13.02
C LEU A 364 39.38 -3.02 -13.30
N ASN A 365 39.93 -2.91 -14.52
CA ASN A 365 40.51 -1.66 -14.99
C ASN A 365 39.42 -0.55 -15.04
N HIS A 366 39.84 0.70 -15.20
CA HIS A 366 38.96 1.86 -15.20
C HIS A 366 37.80 1.73 -16.21
N ASN A 367 38.13 1.27 -17.43
CA ASN A 367 37.15 1.12 -18.51
C ASN A 367 36.07 0.08 -18.19
N LEU A 368 36.45 -1.06 -17.59
CA LEU A 368 35.52 -2.10 -17.19
C LEU A 368 34.67 -1.67 -15.98
N LYS A 369 35.21 -0.88 -15.04
CA LYS A 369 34.43 -0.29 -13.94
C LYS A 369 33.38 0.67 -14.50
N THR A 370 33.76 1.52 -15.44
CA THR A 370 32.85 2.46 -16.12
C THR A 370 31.79 1.72 -16.91
N LEU A 371 32.16 0.71 -17.69
CA LEU A 371 31.21 -0.11 -18.44
C LEU A 371 30.20 -0.80 -17.51
N LYS A 372 30.67 -1.38 -16.40
CA LYS A 372 29.78 -2.00 -15.39
C LYS A 372 28.81 -1.00 -14.82
N PHE A 373 29.27 0.21 -14.49
CA PHE A 373 28.38 1.29 -14.00
C PHE A 373 27.34 1.68 -15.04
N ILE A 374 27.72 1.86 -16.30
CA ILE A 374 26.81 2.19 -17.41
C ILE A 374 25.76 1.08 -17.57
N VAL A 375 26.17 -0.20 -17.54
CA VAL A 375 25.24 -1.34 -17.67
C VAL A 375 24.21 -1.35 -16.52
N VAL A 376 24.66 -1.11 -15.28
CA VAL A 376 23.76 -1.03 -14.12
C VAL A 376 22.77 0.15 -14.25
N LEU A 377 23.26 1.32 -14.67
CA LEU A 377 22.44 2.49 -14.88
C LEU A 377 21.40 2.28 -16.00
N LEU A 378 21.83 1.75 -17.14
CA LEU A 378 20.93 1.43 -18.25
C LEU A 378 19.88 0.38 -17.86
N ALA A 379 20.27 -0.64 -17.09
CA ALA A 379 19.32 -1.63 -16.58
C ALA A 379 18.27 -1.00 -15.65
N ALA A 380 18.67 -0.04 -14.80
CA ALA A 380 17.74 0.69 -13.95
C ALA A 380 16.80 1.58 -14.78
N LEU A 381 17.30 2.29 -15.78
CA LEU A 381 16.47 3.10 -16.67
C LEU A 381 15.49 2.25 -17.49
N LEU A 382 15.95 1.13 -18.04
CA LEU A 382 15.09 0.18 -18.73
C LEU A 382 14.04 -0.42 -17.79
N GLY A 383 14.42 -0.69 -16.55
CA GLY A 383 13.50 -1.13 -15.50
C GLY A 383 12.39 -0.12 -15.22
N ALA A 384 12.68 1.19 -15.27
CA ALA A 384 11.67 2.24 -15.16
C ALA A 384 10.68 2.23 -16.34
N PHE A 385 11.16 2.06 -17.56
CA PHE A 385 10.30 1.86 -18.74
C PHE A 385 9.47 0.59 -18.64
N TYR A 386 10.03 -0.47 -18.09
CA TYR A 386 9.32 -1.73 -17.85
C TYR A 386 8.13 -1.56 -16.95
N ILE A 387 8.23 -0.76 -15.89
CA ILE A 387 7.11 -0.48 -14.99
C ILE A 387 5.93 0.04 -15.78
N ASN A 388 6.16 1.00 -16.68
CA ASN A 388 5.11 1.58 -17.52
C ASN A 388 4.42 0.55 -18.43
N ILE A 389 5.16 -0.43 -18.94
CA ILE A 389 4.63 -1.48 -19.81
C ILE A 389 3.89 -2.56 -19.03
N PHE A 390 4.41 -2.94 -17.86
CA PHE A 390 3.99 -4.14 -17.14
C PHE A 390 3.07 -3.88 -15.96
N MET A 391 2.97 -2.66 -15.45
CA MET A 391 1.98 -2.30 -14.46
C MET A 391 0.73 -1.65 -15.06
N ASP A 392 0.41 -1.96 -16.30
CA ASP A 392 -0.85 -1.53 -16.89
C ASP A 392 -2.02 -2.02 -16.00
N ARG A 393 -3.03 -1.17 -15.83
CA ARG A 393 -4.29 -1.47 -15.12
C ARG A 393 -4.95 -2.77 -15.57
N GLN A 394 -4.69 -3.19 -16.79
CA GLN A 394 -5.15 -4.47 -17.32
C GLN A 394 -4.32 -5.67 -16.84
N ALA A 395 -3.19 -5.45 -16.17
CA ALA A 395 -2.37 -6.48 -15.56
C ALA A 395 -3.05 -7.19 -14.37
N ALA A 396 -4.17 -6.67 -13.89
CA ALA A 396 -4.98 -7.35 -12.88
C ALA A 396 -5.50 -8.72 -13.35
N GLY A 397 -5.49 -8.99 -14.67
CA GLY A 397 -5.90 -10.25 -15.25
C GLY A 397 -4.74 -11.23 -15.50
N LEU A 398 -5.01 -12.53 -15.26
CA LEU A 398 -4.02 -13.61 -15.45
C LEU A 398 -3.49 -13.72 -16.89
N GLY A 399 -4.25 -13.24 -17.89
CA GLY A 399 -3.83 -13.20 -19.30
C GLY A 399 -2.55 -12.38 -19.52
N LEU A 400 -2.31 -11.38 -18.71
CA LEU A 400 -1.09 -10.59 -18.79
C LEU A 400 0.13 -11.30 -18.16
N LEU A 401 -0.06 -12.04 -17.07
CA LEU A 401 0.99 -12.92 -16.54
C LEU A 401 1.43 -13.96 -17.59
N ALA A 402 0.48 -14.50 -18.36
CA ALA A 402 0.80 -15.37 -19.48
C ALA A 402 1.58 -14.67 -20.61
N LYS A 403 1.30 -13.38 -20.89
CA LYS A 403 2.09 -12.57 -21.83
C LYS A 403 3.53 -12.34 -21.35
N THR A 404 3.76 -12.19 -20.04
CA THR A 404 5.12 -12.07 -19.49
C THR A 404 5.99 -13.28 -19.85
N MET A 405 5.41 -14.46 -19.88
CA MET A 405 6.15 -15.67 -20.26
C MET A 405 6.70 -15.60 -21.69
N HIS A 406 6.02 -14.93 -22.61
CA HIS A 406 6.53 -14.69 -23.96
C HIS A 406 7.80 -13.83 -23.97
N TYR A 407 7.86 -12.78 -23.13
CA TYR A 407 9.03 -11.93 -23.03
C TYR A 407 10.20 -12.65 -22.37
N ILE A 408 9.95 -13.47 -21.34
CA ILE A 408 10.96 -14.33 -20.74
C ILE A 408 11.53 -15.30 -21.78
N ILE A 409 10.65 -15.97 -22.55
CA ILE A 409 11.05 -16.90 -23.61
C ILE A 409 11.84 -16.15 -24.68
N GLY A 410 11.34 -15.02 -25.20
CA GLY A 410 12.02 -14.21 -26.22
C GLY A 410 13.37 -13.69 -25.74
N GLY A 411 13.45 -13.16 -24.53
CA GLY A 411 14.72 -12.72 -23.92
C GLY A 411 15.71 -13.86 -23.74
N THR A 412 15.23 -15.05 -23.37
CA THR A 412 16.09 -16.24 -23.24
C THR A 412 16.69 -16.65 -24.59
N PHE A 413 15.94 -16.54 -25.68
CA PHE A 413 16.48 -16.76 -27.04
C PHE A 413 17.57 -15.74 -27.39
N VAL A 414 17.41 -14.46 -27.02
CA VAL A 414 18.45 -13.44 -27.24
C VAL A 414 19.75 -13.81 -26.51
N VAL A 415 19.66 -14.35 -25.28
CA VAL A 415 20.84 -14.82 -24.53
C VAL A 415 21.53 -16.01 -25.22
N ILE A 416 20.73 -16.97 -25.72
CA ILE A 416 21.26 -18.09 -26.48
C ILE A 416 22.02 -17.59 -27.71
N ILE A 417 21.35 -16.75 -28.51
CA ILE A 417 21.98 -16.17 -29.73
C ILE A 417 23.26 -15.41 -29.38
N GLY A 418 23.24 -14.55 -28.36
CA GLY A 418 24.45 -13.84 -27.91
C GLY A 418 25.58 -14.75 -27.47
N ALA A 419 25.26 -15.83 -26.73
CA ALA A 419 26.26 -16.82 -26.30
C ALA A 419 26.91 -17.55 -27.50
N TRP A 420 26.12 -17.92 -28.50
CA TRP A 420 26.63 -18.58 -29.72
C TRP A 420 27.42 -17.62 -30.60
N LEU A 421 26.99 -16.38 -30.78
CA LEU A 421 27.75 -15.35 -31.49
C LEU A 421 29.14 -15.12 -30.82
N MET A 422 29.16 -15.09 -29.47
CA MET A 422 30.40 -14.99 -28.72
C MET A 422 31.29 -16.22 -28.91
N SER A 423 30.72 -17.42 -29.03
CA SER A 423 31.49 -18.65 -29.27
C SER A 423 32.10 -18.71 -30.67
N MET A 424 31.48 -18.07 -31.64
CA MET A 424 32.05 -17.91 -33.00
C MET A 424 33.24 -16.96 -33.00
N ALA A 425 33.21 -15.91 -32.17
CA ALA A 425 34.35 -14.98 -32.02
C ALA A 425 35.45 -15.51 -31.10
N LYS A 426 35.14 -16.44 -30.19
CA LYS A 426 36.08 -17.07 -29.25
C LYS A 426 35.76 -18.57 -29.12
N PRO A 427 36.40 -19.43 -29.92
CA PRO A 427 36.14 -20.89 -29.94
C PRO A 427 36.25 -21.59 -28.58
N GLU A 428 37.07 -21.06 -27.66
CA GLU A 428 37.22 -21.57 -26.30
C GLU A 428 35.94 -21.44 -25.46
N SER A 429 35.00 -20.58 -25.85
CA SER A 429 33.71 -20.34 -25.16
C SER A 429 32.59 -21.29 -25.59
N ILE A 430 32.83 -22.22 -26.49
CA ILE A 430 31.81 -23.19 -26.97
C ILE A 430 31.18 -23.98 -25.84
N LYS A 431 31.97 -24.45 -24.86
CA LYS A 431 31.45 -25.16 -23.68
C LYS A 431 30.60 -24.30 -22.80
N VAL A 432 30.87 -22.98 -22.76
CA VAL A 432 30.07 -22.00 -22.01
C VAL A 432 28.73 -21.76 -22.74
N ALA A 433 28.77 -21.59 -24.06
CA ALA A 433 27.54 -21.44 -24.88
C ALA A 433 26.63 -22.65 -24.76
N GLN A 434 27.16 -23.87 -24.75
CA GLN A 434 26.41 -25.11 -24.54
C GLN A 434 25.71 -25.13 -23.14
N LYS A 435 26.43 -24.76 -22.08
CA LYS A 435 25.88 -24.67 -20.73
C LYS A 435 24.77 -23.59 -20.63
N ILE A 436 24.97 -22.43 -21.25
CA ILE A 436 24.00 -21.37 -21.34
C ILE A 436 22.75 -21.87 -22.07
N THR A 437 22.91 -22.57 -23.19
CA THR A 437 21.80 -23.14 -23.96
C THR A 437 21.01 -24.15 -23.15
N LEU A 438 21.65 -25.02 -22.38
CA LEU A 438 20.97 -25.99 -21.51
C LEU A 438 20.21 -25.30 -20.38
N GLY A 439 20.81 -24.32 -19.72
CA GLY A 439 20.16 -23.51 -18.69
C GLY A 439 18.97 -22.70 -19.24
N ALA A 440 19.14 -22.13 -20.41
CA ALA A 440 18.10 -21.39 -21.12
C ALA A 440 16.92 -22.31 -21.54
N ALA A 441 17.20 -23.52 -21.99
CA ALA A 441 16.17 -24.52 -22.31
C ALA A 441 15.31 -24.86 -21.07
N LEU A 442 15.94 -24.98 -19.90
CA LEU A 442 15.22 -25.17 -18.64
C LEU A 442 14.33 -23.97 -18.31
N VAL A 443 14.83 -22.74 -18.47
CA VAL A 443 14.06 -21.50 -18.25
C VAL A 443 12.86 -21.44 -19.21
N ILE A 444 13.06 -21.75 -20.49
CA ILE A 444 11.97 -21.80 -21.48
C ILE A 444 10.94 -22.85 -21.10
N PHE A 445 11.38 -24.05 -20.71
CA PHE A 445 10.47 -25.12 -20.28
C PHE A 445 9.63 -24.69 -19.06
N VAL A 446 10.27 -24.11 -18.03
CA VAL A 446 9.57 -23.62 -16.84
C VAL A 446 8.59 -22.50 -17.22
N ALA A 447 9.00 -21.56 -18.07
CA ALA A 447 8.13 -20.47 -18.53
C ALA A 447 6.91 -20.99 -19.32
N LEU A 448 7.11 -21.98 -20.18
CA LEU A 448 6.01 -22.63 -20.93
C LEU A 448 5.08 -23.40 -20.00
N ALA A 449 5.60 -24.15 -19.04
CA ALA A 449 4.81 -24.87 -18.06
C ALA A 449 3.99 -23.90 -17.19
N PHE A 450 4.62 -22.79 -16.75
CA PHE A 450 3.95 -21.76 -15.97
C PHE A 450 2.89 -21.02 -16.78
N ARG A 451 3.18 -20.70 -18.05
CA ARG A 451 2.21 -20.13 -18.99
C ARG A 451 1.00 -21.06 -19.20
N TRP A 452 1.25 -22.36 -19.39
CA TRP A 452 0.19 -23.36 -19.51
C TRP A 452 -0.68 -23.41 -18.25
N LEU A 453 -0.04 -23.41 -17.07
CA LEU A 453 -0.73 -23.38 -15.78
C LEU A 453 -1.63 -22.15 -15.65
N LEU A 454 -1.12 -20.97 -16.00
CA LEU A 454 -1.87 -19.70 -15.93
C LEU A 454 -3.03 -19.61 -16.92
N LEU A 455 -2.92 -20.27 -18.08
CA LEU A 455 -3.97 -20.31 -19.09
C LEU A 455 -4.93 -21.48 -18.93
N ASN A 456 -4.70 -22.35 -17.93
CA ASN A 456 -5.58 -23.50 -17.71
C ASN A 456 -6.96 -23.00 -17.22
N PRO A 457 -8.07 -23.32 -17.93
CA PRO A 457 -9.41 -22.85 -17.59
C PRO A 457 -9.85 -23.22 -16.17
N THR A 458 -9.42 -24.37 -15.65
CA THR A 458 -9.76 -24.80 -14.29
C THR A 458 -9.08 -23.98 -13.20
N ILE A 459 -7.95 -23.33 -13.50
CA ILE A 459 -7.23 -22.43 -12.59
C ILE A 459 -7.68 -21.00 -12.80
N VAL A 460 -7.84 -20.58 -14.06
CA VAL A 460 -8.25 -19.22 -14.44
C VAL A 460 -9.71 -18.94 -14.07
N THR A 461 -10.60 -19.91 -14.20
CA THR A 461 -12.02 -19.77 -13.81
C THR A 461 -12.22 -19.90 -12.29
N ARG A 462 -11.30 -20.49 -11.56
CA ARG A 462 -11.23 -20.39 -10.10
C ARG A 462 -10.49 -19.12 -9.70
N SER A 463 -11.09 -18.06 -10.00
CA SER A 463 -10.66 -16.67 -9.81
C SER A 463 -10.31 -16.32 -8.37
N THR A 464 -10.69 -17.11 -7.39
CA THR A 464 -10.28 -17.03 -5.99
C THR A 464 -8.82 -17.40 -5.74
N TYR A 465 -8.09 -17.99 -6.69
CA TYR A 465 -6.69 -18.37 -6.49
C TYR A 465 -5.76 -17.14 -6.47
N TRP A 466 -5.93 -16.24 -7.43
CA TRP A 466 -5.17 -14.97 -7.52
C TRP A 466 -6.05 -13.79 -7.06
N SER A 467 -6.42 -13.84 -5.78
CA SER A 467 -7.50 -13.07 -5.19
C SER A 467 -7.15 -11.62 -4.81
N ALA A 468 -5.91 -11.17 -5.06
CA ALA A 468 -5.45 -9.83 -4.73
C ALA A 468 -5.05 -9.05 -6.02
N PRO A 469 -5.97 -8.27 -6.64
CA PRO A 469 -5.74 -7.65 -7.95
C PRO A 469 -4.51 -6.76 -8.02
N SER A 470 -4.21 -6.01 -6.97
CA SER A 470 -3.03 -5.13 -6.95
C SER A 470 -1.74 -5.92 -6.80
N ILE A 471 -1.79 -7.02 -6.05
CA ILE A 471 -0.64 -7.92 -5.96
C ILE A 471 -0.42 -8.63 -7.29
N ASN A 472 -1.48 -8.93 -8.07
CA ASN A 472 -1.34 -9.44 -9.42
C ASN A 472 -0.51 -8.49 -10.29
N THR A 473 -0.80 -7.19 -10.24
CA THR A 473 -0.06 -6.14 -10.98
C THR A 473 1.40 -6.07 -10.54
N ILE A 474 1.65 -6.07 -9.22
CA ILE A 474 3.00 -6.03 -8.66
C ILE A 474 3.78 -7.30 -9.00
N ALA A 475 3.17 -8.48 -8.86
CA ALA A 475 3.78 -9.76 -9.17
C ALA A 475 4.14 -9.86 -10.66
N TYR A 476 3.31 -9.33 -11.54
CA TYR A 476 3.56 -9.23 -12.96
C TYR A 476 4.80 -8.42 -13.29
N TRP A 477 4.91 -7.21 -12.72
CA TRP A 477 6.11 -6.40 -12.82
C TRP A 477 7.33 -7.12 -12.23
N ALA A 478 7.21 -7.72 -11.05
CA ALA A 478 8.28 -8.42 -10.37
C ALA A 478 8.84 -9.58 -11.22
N MET A 479 7.97 -10.34 -11.89
CA MET A 479 8.36 -11.42 -12.79
C MET A 479 9.11 -10.90 -14.02
N ALA A 480 8.65 -9.79 -14.62
CA ALA A 480 9.33 -9.16 -15.74
C ALA A 480 10.71 -8.59 -15.34
N ALA A 481 10.79 -7.93 -14.17
CA ALA A 481 12.02 -7.42 -13.60
C ALA A 481 13.00 -8.56 -13.27
N ALA A 482 12.51 -9.69 -12.74
CA ALA A 482 13.33 -10.88 -12.51
C ALA A 482 13.94 -11.41 -13.82
N GLY A 483 13.13 -11.55 -14.87
CA GLY A 483 13.58 -11.98 -16.20
C GLY A 483 14.69 -11.08 -16.76
N LEU A 484 14.48 -9.76 -16.73
CA LEU A 484 15.49 -8.78 -17.17
C LEU A 484 16.77 -8.86 -16.31
N THR A 485 16.62 -8.98 -15.00
CA THR A 485 17.77 -9.09 -14.08
C THR A 485 18.58 -10.35 -14.36
N PHE A 486 17.93 -11.50 -14.57
CA PHE A 486 18.64 -12.74 -14.96
C PHE A 486 19.39 -12.58 -16.27
N LEU A 487 18.77 -11.97 -17.30
CA LEU A 487 19.41 -11.70 -18.58
C LEU A 487 20.69 -10.85 -18.41
N VAL A 488 20.57 -9.74 -17.70
CA VAL A 488 21.72 -8.82 -17.50
C VAL A 488 22.83 -9.51 -16.70
N VAL A 489 22.49 -10.20 -15.60
CA VAL A 489 23.51 -10.78 -14.70
C VAL A 489 24.17 -12.00 -15.33
N PHE A 490 23.40 -12.91 -15.94
CA PHE A 490 23.98 -14.08 -16.59
C PHE A 490 24.70 -13.73 -17.90
N GLY A 491 24.30 -12.67 -18.60
CA GLY A 491 25.03 -12.17 -19.77
C GLY A 491 26.31 -11.45 -19.42
N THR A 492 26.35 -10.67 -18.35
CA THR A 492 27.52 -9.81 -18.02
C THR A 492 28.53 -10.48 -17.08
N THR A 493 28.10 -11.30 -16.11
CA THR A 493 29.01 -11.89 -15.12
C THR A 493 30.12 -12.75 -15.71
N PRO A 494 29.88 -13.59 -16.73
CA PRO A 494 30.97 -14.34 -17.36
C PRO A 494 32.04 -13.44 -18.03
N VAL A 495 31.59 -12.32 -18.61
CA VAL A 495 32.48 -11.34 -19.24
C VAL A 495 33.36 -10.66 -18.19
N PHE A 496 32.78 -10.21 -17.08
CA PHE A 496 33.53 -9.56 -16.01
C PHE A 496 34.42 -10.51 -15.21
N ASN A 497 34.09 -11.82 -15.18
CA ASN A 497 34.90 -12.85 -14.52
C ASN A 497 35.82 -13.61 -15.47
N ALA A 498 35.95 -13.16 -16.72
CA ALA A 498 36.79 -13.87 -17.71
C ALA A 498 38.25 -13.98 -17.21
N GLY A 499 38.77 -15.19 -17.23
CA GLY A 499 40.12 -15.49 -16.74
C GLY A 499 40.25 -15.77 -15.24
N LEU A 500 39.15 -15.74 -14.49
CA LEU A 500 39.14 -16.00 -13.06
C LEU A 500 38.43 -17.32 -12.74
N ASN A 501 39.00 -18.12 -11.85
CA ASN A 501 38.33 -19.30 -11.33
C ASN A 501 37.52 -18.93 -10.09
N VAL A 502 36.26 -18.47 -10.28
CA VAL A 502 35.34 -18.09 -9.21
C VAL A 502 34.45 -19.28 -8.87
N GLU A 503 34.64 -19.86 -7.69
CA GLU A 503 33.94 -21.09 -7.29
C GLU A 503 32.42 -20.94 -7.11
N ASN A 504 31.95 -19.77 -6.65
CA ASN A 504 30.51 -19.47 -6.44
C ASN A 504 30.20 -18.07 -6.96
N PRO A 505 30.18 -17.83 -8.27
CA PRO A 505 30.00 -16.49 -8.84
C PRO A 505 28.65 -15.87 -8.51
N TYR A 506 27.61 -16.66 -8.38
CA TYR A 506 26.22 -16.21 -8.19
C TYR A 506 25.69 -16.37 -6.75
N GLY A 507 26.48 -16.92 -5.82
CA GLY A 507 26.03 -17.20 -4.46
C GLY A 507 25.07 -18.38 -4.33
N LEU A 508 24.86 -19.15 -5.39
CA LEU A 508 23.90 -20.27 -5.43
C LEU A 508 24.41 -21.55 -4.79
N LYS A 509 25.75 -21.75 -4.73
CA LYS A 509 26.35 -22.98 -4.23
C LYS A 509 26.14 -23.09 -2.72
N ALA A 510 25.35 -24.06 -2.31
CA ALA A 510 25.07 -24.42 -0.92
C ALA A 510 24.70 -25.90 -0.83
N SER A 511 24.95 -26.52 0.30
CA SER A 511 24.44 -27.88 0.58
C SER A 511 22.93 -27.84 0.90
N TRP A 512 22.24 -28.97 0.74
CA TRP A 512 20.83 -29.09 1.10
C TRP A 512 20.56 -28.77 2.56
N ILE A 513 21.52 -29.06 3.46
CA ILE A 513 21.45 -28.73 4.87
C ILE A 513 21.48 -27.20 5.06
N GLN A 514 22.33 -26.50 4.31
CA GLN A 514 22.40 -25.04 4.35
C GLN A 514 21.12 -24.40 3.81
N VAL A 515 20.57 -24.94 2.71
CA VAL A 515 19.30 -24.46 2.13
C VAL A 515 18.15 -24.67 3.13
N GLY A 516 18.05 -25.87 3.73
CA GLY A 516 17.02 -26.16 4.73
C GLY A 516 17.14 -25.29 5.99
N ALA A 517 18.37 -25.10 6.49
CA ALA A 517 18.63 -24.20 7.62
C ALA A 517 18.30 -22.74 7.26
N SER A 518 18.58 -22.32 6.02
CA SER A 518 18.24 -20.98 5.52
C SER A 518 16.72 -20.74 5.48
N LEU A 519 15.97 -21.73 5.00
CA LEU A 519 14.50 -21.67 4.98
C LEU A 519 13.94 -21.59 6.41
N LEU A 520 14.41 -22.46 7.32
CA LEU A 520 13.95 -22.45 8.71
C LEU A 520 14.29 -21.12 9.42
N THR A 521 15.50 -20.59 9.18
CA THR A 521 15.92 -19.30 9.71
C THR A 521 15.01 -18.17 9.21
N ALA A 522 14.70 -18.16 7.92
CA ALA A 522 13.81 -17.17 7.33
C ALA A 522 12.40 -17.22 7.92
N ILE A 523 11.83 -18.42 8.09
CA ILE A 523 10.51 -18.60 8.70
C ILE A 523 10.51 -18.08 10.14
N VAL A 524 11.44 -18.52 10.99
CA VAL A 524 11.50 -18.12 12.39
C VAL A 524 11.72 -16.62 12.54
N LEU A 525 12.59 -16.04 11.72
CA LEU A 525 12.85 -14.60 11.73
C LEU A 525 11.59 -13.80 11.30
N THR A 526 10.92 -14.23 10.24
CA THR A 526 9.68 -13.62 9.76
C THR A 526 8.60 -13.65 10.83
N LEU A 527 8.32 -14.84 11.40
CA LEU A 527 7.31 -14.99 12.44
C LEU A 527 7.66 -14.20 13.71
N GLY A 528 8.94 -14.15 14.10
CA GLY A 528 9.39 -13.36 15.24
C GLY A 528 9.16 -11.86 15.07
N LEU A 529 9.39 -11.32 13.88
CA LEU A 529 9.11 -9.90 13.57
C LEU A 529 7.61 -9.61 13.56
N PHE A 530 6.80 -10.46 12.92
CA PHE A 530 5.35 -10.30 12.94
C PHE A 530 4.74 -10.51 14.34
N LEU A 531 5.35 -11.34 15.18
CA LEU A 531 4.95 -11.44 16.59
C LEU A 531 5.12 -10.11 17.32
N VAL A 532 6.21 -9.38 17.07
CA VAL A 532 6.41 -8.03 17.65
C VAL A 532 5.32 -7.08 17.16
N VAL A 533 5.03 -7.08 15.84
CA VAL A 533 3.96 -6.25 15.26
C VAL A 533 2.60 -6.58 15.88
N GLY A 534 2.25 -7.88 15.92
CA GLY A 534 0.96 -8.33 16.46
C GLY A 534 0.80 -8.05 17.97
N LEU A 535 1.88 -8.15 18.75
CA LEU A 535 1.85 -7.79 20.17
C LEU A 535 1.62 -6.28 20.35
N MET A 536 2.24 -5.44 19.54
CA MET A 536 2.03 -3.98 19.62
C MET A 536 0.61 -3.60 19.16
N GLU A 537 0.08 -4.23 18.13
CA GLU A 537 -1.31 -4.03 17.72
C GLU A 537 -2.30 -4.49 18.80
N TRP A 538 -2.07 -5.66 19.41
CA TRP A 538 -2.93 -6.18 20.47
C TRP A 538 -2.93 -5.30 21.75
N ILE A 539 -1.74 -4.77 22.14
CA ILE A 539 -1.62 -3.98 23.38
C ILE A 539 -2.01 -2.52 23.17
N PHE A 540 -1.58 -1.94 22.04
CA PHE A 540 -1.62 -0.50 21.78
C PHE A 540 -2.56 -0.08 20.65
N LEU A 541 -3.16 -1.02 19.93
CA LEU A 541 -4.01 -0.79 18.75
C LEU A 541 -3.30 0.06 17.67
N THR A 542 -2.00 -0.17 17.48
CA THR A 542 -1.18 0.58 16.52
C THR A 542 -0.43 -0.35 15.59
N ASP A 543 -0.41 -0.02 14.31
CA ASP A 543 0.47 -0.61 13.31
C ASP A 543 1.81 0.15 13.22
N PHE A 544 2.74 -0.36 12.40
CA PHE A 544 4.03 0.29 12.14
C PHE A 544 3.96 0.96 10.78
N ARG A 545 3.76 2.27 10.76
CA ARG A 545 3.38 3.02 9.56
C ARG A 545 4.26 4.24 9.32
N LEU A 546 4.52 4.49 8.04
CA LEU A 546 5.00 5.76 7.52
C LEU A 546 4.12 6.11 6.31
N TYR A 547 3.13 6.97 6.51
CA TYR A 547 2.13 7.35 5.51
C TYR A 547 1.47 6.13 4.84
N ALA A 548 1.66 5.95 3.55
CA ALA A 548 1.06 4.87 2.77
C ALA A 548 1.74 3.50 2.98
N TYR A 549 2.89 3.42 3.63
CA TYR A 549 3.60 2.17 3.89
C TYR A 549 3.39 1.70 5.31
N ALA A 550 2.89 0.49 5.49
CA ALA A 550 2.71 -0.09 6.82
C ALA A 550 3.18 -1.54 6.91
N ILE A 551 3.59 -1.93 8.10
CA ILE A 551 3.72 -3.33 8.51
C ILE A 551 2.70 -3.53 9.61
N LYS A 552 1.66 -4.30 9.30
CA LYS A 552 0.57 -4.68 10.21
C LYS A 552 0.43 -6.20 10.26
N ILE A 553 -0.27 -6.72 11.25
CA ILE A 553 -0.58 -8.14 11.31
C ILE A 553 -1.50 -8.54 10.16
N PHE A 554 -1.43 -9.77 9.74
CA PHE A 554 -2.26 -10.35 8.68
C PHE A 554 -3.27 -11.34 9.27
N ASN A 555 -4.42 -11.45 8.64
CA ASN A 555 -5.42 -12.47 8.95
C ASN A 555 -5.17 -13.78 8.17
N SER A 556 -5.99 -14.81 8.42
CA SER A 556 -5.84 -16.13 7.79
C SER A 556 -6.03 -16.10 6.27
N GLN A 557 -6.88 -15.23 5.76
CA GLN A 557 -7.14 -15.07 4.32
C GLN A 557 -5.94 -14.46 3.61
N GLN A 558 -5.38 -13.40 4.19
CA GLN A 558 -4.17 -12.73 3.70
C GLN A 558 -2.96 -13.67 3.76
N PHE A 559 -2.85 -14.47 4.83
CA PHE A 559 -1.81 -15.50 4.93
C PHE A 559 -1.95 -16.57 3.84
N GLY A 560 -3.15 -17.09 3.63
CA GLY A 560 -3.43 -18.07 2.57
C GLY A 560 -3.17 -17.50 1.17
N ALA A 561 -3.50 -16.23 0.95
CA ALA A 561 -3.14 -15.54 -0.28
C ALA A 561 -1.62 -15.39 -0.41
N ALA A 562 -0.91 -14.97 0.65
CA ALA A 562 0.54 -14.81 0.61
C ALA A 562 1.27 -16.09 0.19
N LEU A 563 0.85 -17.25 0.69
CA LEU A 563 1.43 -18.54 0.29
C LEU A 563 1.30 -18.80 -1.23
N ARG A 564 0.21 -18.34 -1.85
CA ARG A 564 -0.02 -18.46 -3.31
C ARG A 564 0.88 -17.53 -4.12
N TYR A 565 1.16 -16.31 -3.61
CA TYR A 565 2.00 -15.31 -4.29
C TYR A 565 3.50 -15.50 -4.03
N MET A 566 3.90 -16.15 -2.94
CA MET A 566 5.32 -16.37 -2.59
C MET A 566 6.16 -16.98 -3.73
N PRO A 567 5.71 -17.96 -4.53
CA PRO A 567 6.50 -18.49 -5.64
C PRO A 567 6.86 -17.44 -6.69
N LEU A 568 5.97 -16.46 -6.97
CA LEU A 568 6.22 -15.39 -7.93
C LEU A 568 7.27 -14.42 -7.39
N PHE A 569 7.11 -13.97 -6.15
CA PHE A 569 8.07 -13.08 -5.49
C PHE A 569 9.40 -13.76 -5.17
N PHE A 570 9.40 -15.09 -4.96
CA PHE A 570 10.64 -15.86 -4.82
C PHE A 570 11.55 -15.70 -6.05
N LEU A 571 11.01 -15.78 -7.26
CA LEU A 571 11.80 -15.59 -8.48
C LEU A 571 12.37 -14.17 -8.57
N TYR A 572 11.59 -13.15 -8.18
CA TYR A 572 12.06 -11.78 -8.11
C TYR A 572 13.22 -11.61 -7.12
N TYR A 573 13.05 -12.09 -5.89
CA TYR A 573 14.08 -11.96 -4.86
C TYR A 573 15.30 -12.85 -5.14
N LEU A 574 15.12 -13.99 -5.82
CA LEU A 574 16.24 -14.81 -6.28
C LEU A 574 17.09 -14.06 -7.30
N ALA A 575 16.48 -13.48 -8.33
CA ALA A 575 17.16 -12.68 -9.33
C ALA A 575 17.89 -11.47 -8.69
N SER A 576 17.19 -10.77 -7.80
CA SER A 576 17.72 -9.63 -7.05
C SER A 576 18.90 -10.03 -6.17
N ALA A 577 18.81 -11.15 -5.46
CA ALA A 577 19.90 -11.64 -4.60
C ALA A 577 21.15 -12.02 -5.40
N ILE A 578 20.97 -12.66 -6.54
CA ILE A 578 22.09 -12.94 -7.46
C ILE A 578 22.73 -11.63 -7.94
N ALA A 579 21.93 -10.67 -8.39
CA ALA A 579 22.42 -9.39 -8.86
C ALA A 579 23.21 -8.63 -7.78
N ILE A 580 22.66 -8.57 -6.56
CA ILE A 580 23.32 -7.92 -5.42
C ILE A 580 24.61 -8.66 -5.05
N PHE A 581 24.57 -10.00 -4.94
CA PHE A 581 25.74 -10.80 -4.60
C PHE A 581 26.90 -10.59 -5.58
N VAL A 582 26.61 -10.56 -6.88
CA VAL A 582 27.62 -10.36 -7.94
C VAL A 582 28.20 -8.94 -7.89
N ASN A 583 27.35 -7.93 -7.68
CA ASN A 583 27.74 -6.54 -7.89
C ASN A 583 28.28 -5.83 -6.64
N THR A 584 28.10 -6.39 -5.44
CA THR A 584 28.51 -5.73 -4.19
C THR A 584 29.76 -6.30 -3.53
N LYS A 585 30.33 -7.38 -4.09
CA LYS A 585 31.55 -8.01 -3.56
C LYS A 585 32.72 -7.04 -3.50
N GLY A 586 33.49 -7.09 -2.40
CA GLY A 586 34.68 -6.28 -2.20
C GLY A 586 34.46 -4.78 -2.00
N MET A 587 33.22 -4.32 -1.96
CA MET A 587 32.88 -2.91 -1.72
C MET A 587 32.90 -2.57 -0.24
N LYS A 588 33.20 -1.29 0.08
CA LYS A 588 32.98 -0.77 1.45
C LYS A 588 31.50 -0.94 1.83
N ALA A 589 31.22 -1.38 3.07
CA ALA A 589 29.88 -1.79 3.53
C ALA A 589 28.76 -0.79 3.16
N TRP A 590 28.95 0.51 3.46
CA TRP A 590 27.93 1.51 3.16
C TRP A 590 27.68 1.72 1.64
N LYS A 591 28.75 1.62 0.81
CA LYS A 591 28.62 1.71 -0.66
C LYS A 591 27.88 0.48 -1.21
N ALA A 592 28.17 -0.68 -0.65
CA ALA A 592 27.52 -1.93 -1.02
C ALA A 592 26.03 -1.91 -0.61
N ASP A 593 25.68 -1.41 0.58
CA ASP A 593 24.30 -1.24 1.02
C ASP A 593 23.53 -0.26 0.10
N LEU A 594 24.16 0.86 -0.26
CA LEU A 594 23.56 1.85 -1.15
C LEU A 594 23.33 1.28 -2.57
N LEU A 595 24.32 0.57 -3.12
CA LEU A 595 24.17 -0.09 -4.42
C LEU A 595 23.11 -1.19 -4.38
N ALA A 596 23.06 -1.99 -3.32
CA ALA A 596 22.07 -3.04 -3.16
C ALA A 596 20.64 -2.49 -3.09
N ALA A 597 20.44 -1.41 -2.34
CA ALA A 597 19.16 -0.70 -2.34
C ALA A 597 18.83 -0.16 -3.75
N PHE A 598 19.77 0.53 -4.39
CA PHE A 598 19.56 1.12 -5.71
C PHE A 598 19.23 0.08 -6.80
N LEU A 599 19.82 -1.10 -6.78
CA LEU A 599 19.52 -2.17 -7.74
C LEU A 599 18.06 -2.60 -7.72
N LEU A 600 17.38 -2.49 -6.58
CA LEU A 600 15.97 -2.82 -6.45
C LEU A 600 15.06 -1.60 -6.61
N VAL A 601 15.37 -0.51 -5.92
CA VAL A 601 14.50 0.65 -5.86
C VAL A 601 14.74 1.66 -6.99
N GLY A 602 15.91 1.64 -7.61
CA GLY A 602 16.31 2.61 -8.63
C GLY A 602 15.30 2.77 -9.78
N PRO A 603 14.85 1.68 -10.42
CA PRO A 603 13.86 1.76 -11.49
C PRO A 603 12.57 2.43 -11.05
N VAL A 604 12.08 2.08 -9.85
CA VAL A 604 10.86 2.66 -9.26
C VAL A 604 11.04 4.14 -8.99
N LEU A 605 12.19 4.53 -8.41
CA LEU A 605 12.49 5.94 -8.14
C LEU A 605 12.57 6.77 -9.43
N PHE A 606 13.21 6.28 -10.48
CA PHE A 606 13.26 6.97 -11.77
C PHE A 606 11.87 7.19 -12.34
N PHE A 607 11.02 6.16 -12.29
CA PHE A 607 9.64 6.27 -12.76
C PHE A 607 8.85 7.31 -11.96
N LEU A 608 8.91 7.22 -10.62
CA LEU A 608 8.17 8.13 -9.73
C LEU A 608 8.65 9.58 -9.88
N VAL A 609 9.96 9.79 -9.86
CA VAL A 609 10.51 11.15 -10.04
C VAL A 609 10.06 11.73 -11.36
N TYR A 610 10.12 10.97 -12.46
CA TYR A 610 9.69 11.44 -13.76
C TYR A 610 8.18 11.72 -13.79
N GLN A 611 7.36 10.82 -13.24
CA GLN A 611 5.91 10.96 -13.18
C GLN A 611 5.49 12.25 -12.47
N TYR A 612 6.02 12.48 -11.27
CA TYR A 612 5.68 13.66 -10.48
C TYR A 612 6.35 14.95 -10.97
N PHE A 613 7.59 14.86 -11.49
CA PHE A 613 8.25 16.02 -12.10
C PHE A 613 7.42 16.57 -13.26
N VAL A 614 6.95 15.71 -14.15
CA VAL A 614 6.11 16.14 -15.28
C VAL A 614 4.77 16.66 -14.77
N LEU A 615 4.13 16.00 -13.79
CA LEU A 615 2.88 16.44 -13.19
C LEU A 615 2.96 17.89 -12.69
N TYR A 616 3.94 18.18 -11.82
CA TYR A 616 4.08 19.51 -11.22
C TYR A 616 4.54 20.60 -12.21
N ASN A 617 5.15 20.23 -13.33
CA ASN A 617 5.56 21.21 -14.35
C ASN A 617 4.52 21.47 -15.43
N THR A 618 3.67 20.49 -15.72
CA THR A 618 2.73 20.56 -16.85
C THR A 618 1.26 20.48 -16.42
N GLY A 619 0.99 20.13 -15.16
CA GLY A 619 -0.36 19.84 -14.66
C GLY A 619 -0.93 18.50 -15.14
N VAL A 620 -0.15 17.70 -15.86
CA VAL A 620 -0.56 16.37 -16.36
C VAL A 620 0.53 15.38 -16.03
N ALA A 621 0.16 14.22 -15.48
CA ALA A 621 1.12 13.15 -15.18
C ALA A 621 1.80 12.66 -16.47
N ALA A 622 3.08 12.27 -16.39
CA ALA A 622 3.82 11.75 -17.55
C ALA A 622 3.13 10.55 -18.20
N PHE A 623 2.53 9.71 -17.35
CA PHE A 623 1.77 8.53 -17.77
C PHE A 623 0.40 8.54 -17.08
N PRO A 624 -0.60 9.25 -17.61
CA PRO A 624 -1.90 9.44 -16.95
C PRO A 624 -2.64 8.12 -16.68
N THR A 625 -2.57 7.18 -17.62
CA THR A 625 -3.22 5.85 -17.50
C THR A 625 -2.63 4.96 -16.39
N PHE A 626 -1.46 5.32 -15.86
CA PHE A 626 -0.75 4.60 -14.78
C PHE A 626 -0.77 5.32 -13.44
N SER A 627 -1.66 6.26 -13.24
CA SER A 627 -1.73 7.04 -12.01
C SER A 627 -1.91 6.16 -10.76
N LEU A 628 -2.80 5.17 -10.80
CA LEU A 628 -2.96 4.20 -9.70
C LEU A 628 -1.67 3.42 -9.43
N SER A 629 -1.01 2.94 -10.49
CA SER A 629 0.25 2.20 -10.37
C SER A 629 1.35 3.07 -9.74
N SER A 630 1.42 4.36 -10.08
CA SER A 630 2.41 5.27 -9.49
C SER A 630 2.19 5.47 -7.99
N ILE A 631 0.95 5.52 -7.53
CA ILE A 631 0.63 5.61 -6.09
C ILE A 631 1.06 4.33 -5.36
N LEU A 632 0.73 3.15 -5.90
CA LEU A 632 1.14 1.88 -5.32
C LEU A 632 2.67 1.74 -5.23
N LEU A 633 3.39 2.23 -6.24
CA LEU A 633 4.84 2.19 -6.27
C LEU A 633 5.50 3.04 -5.18
N VAL A 634 4.89 4.15 -4.77
CA VAL A 634 5.38 4.93 -3.61
C VAL A 634 5.43 4.05 -2.36
N GLY A 635 4.39 3.25 -2.12
CA GLY A 635 4.35 2.31 -1.00
C GLY A 635 5.37 1.16 -1.09
N ILE A 636 5.89 0.83 -2.27
CA ILE A 636 6.88 -0.26 -2.45
C ILE A 636 8.32 0.22 -2.21
N VAL A 637 8.61 1.51 -2.29
CA VAL A 637 9.97 2.07 -2.12
C VAL A 637 10.65 1.61 -0.83
N PRO A 638 10.03 1.69 0.37
CA PRO A 638 10.66 1.20 1.59
C PRO A 638 10.95 -0.30 1.55
N THR A 639 10.01 -1.11 1.03
CA THR A 639 10.19 -2.56 0.85
C THR A 639 11.44 -2.87 0.05
N LEU A 640 11.58 -2.29 -1.15
CA LEU A 640 12.71 -2.57 -2.04
C LEU A 640 14.03 -2.09 -1.47
N THR A 641 14.02 -0.93 -0.80
CA THR A 641 15.21 -0.38 -0.14
C THR A 641 15.73 -1.32 0.95
N VAL A 642 14.85 -1.75 1.85
CA VAL A 642 15.22 -2.63 2.95
C VAL A 642 15.56 -4.03 2.46
N ALA A 643 14.80 -4.56 1.51
CA ALA A 643 15.09 -5.87 0.91
C ALA A 643 16.50 -5.90 0.29
N GLY A 644 16.89 -4.87 -0.47
CA GLY A 644 18.23 -4.77 -1.04
C GLY A 644 19.33 -4.82 0.01
N ILE A 645 19.20 -4.03 1.08
CA ILE A 645 20.17 -3.99 2.18
C ILE A 645 20.23 -5.34 2.91
N VAL A 646 19.08 -5.94 3.21
CA VAL A 646 18.99 -7.24 3.90
C VAL A 646 19.61 -8.35 3.05
N ILE A 647 19.27 -8.41 1.76
CA ILE A 647 19.85 -9.38 0.84
C ILE A 647 21.37 -9.28 0.86
N ARG A 648 21.91 -8.09 0.71
CA ARG A 648 23.36 -7.86 0.73
C ARG A 648 23.98 -8.31 2.05
N ARG A 649 23.44 -7.87 3.19
CA ARG A 649 24.01 -8.16 4.52
C ARG A 649 23.94 -9.63 4.88
N PHE A 650 22.83 -10.30 4.58
CA PHE A 650 22.69 -11.74 4.85
C PHE A 650 23.63 -12.55 3.95
N SER A 651 23.64 -12.24 2.64
CA SER A 651 24.48 -12.96 1.68
C SER A 651 25.97 -12.79 1.96
N GLU A 652 26.42 -11.60 2.39
CA GLU A 652 27.79 -11.36 2.82
C GLU A 652 28.16 -12.21 4.05
N LYS A 653 27.25 -12.31 5.00
CA LYS A 653 27.47 -13.07 6.24
C LYS A 653 27.44 -14.58 6.04
N THR A 654 26.51 -15.08 5.22
CA THR A 654 26.30 -16.53 5.03
C THR A 654 27.17 -17.12 3.92
N GLY A 655 27.73 -16.29 3.04
CA GLY A 655 28.50 -16.76 1.87
C GLY A 655 27.63 -17.34 0.75
N ASN A 656 26.30 -17.30 0.89
CA ASN A 656 25.30 -17.72 -0.09
C ASN A 656 24.08 -16.82 -0.03
N ILE A 657 23.15 -16.98 -0.98
CA ILE A 657 21.97 -16.10 -1.09
C ILE A 657 20.70 -16.67 -0.46
N TRP A 658 20.67 -17.93 -0.02
CA TRP A 658 19.42 -18.65 0.28
C TRP A 658 18.65 -18.06 1.46
N THR A 659 19.33 -17.72 2.56
CA THR A 659 18.64 -17.13 3.72
C THR A 659 17.99 -15.79 3.36
N SER A 660 18.67 -14.96 2.59
CA SER A 660 18.15 -13.66 2.17
C SER A 660 16.95 -13.82 1.24
N VAL A 661 17.01 -14.73 0.27
CA VAL A 661 15.92 -15.00 -0.69
C VAL A 661 14.67 -15.48 0.05
N PHE A 662 14.79 -16.49 0.92
CA PHE A 662 13.64 -17.02 1.66
C PHE A 662 13.05 -15.97 2.61
N PHE A 663 13.90 -15.22 3.32
CA PHE A 663 13.42 -14.19 4.25
C PHE A 663 12.69 -13.05 3.52
N THR A 664 13.29 -12.48 2.48
CA THR A 664 12.66 -11.37 1.76
C THR A 664 11.39 -11.81 1.05
N THR A 665 11.35 -13.04 0.51
CA THR A 665 10.13 -13.61 -0.06
C THR A 665 9.04 -13.73 1.00
N ALA A 666 9.30 -14.37 2.12
CA ALA A 666 8.28 -14.60 3.14
C ALA A 666 7.82 -13.28 3.77
N PHE A 667 8.76 -12.47 4.25
CA PHE A 667 8.45 -11.26 5.00
C PHE A 667 7.72 -10.21 4.15
N PHE A 668 8.28 -9.85 2.99
CA PHE A 668 7.69 -8.78 2.19
C PHE A 668 6.44 -9.20 1.40
N THR A 669 6.26 -10.50 1.11
CA THR A 669 4.98 -10.97 0.56
C THR A 669 3.87 -10.85 1.60
N LEU A 670 4.12 -11.22 2.86
CA LEU A 670 3.16 -11.02 3.95
C LEU A 670 2.85 -9.55 4.18
N VAL A 671 3.86 -8.67 4.19
CA VAL A 671 3.65 -7.21 4.29
C VAL A 671 2.75 -6.71 3.16
N ALA A 672 2.99 -7.14 1.93
CA ALA A 672 2.19 -6.70 0.78
C ALA A 672 0.73 -7.18 0.88
N LEU A 673 0.50 -8.42 1.27
CA LEU A 673 -0.85 -8.99 1.37
C LEU A 673 -1.65 -8.43 2.57
N ALA A 674 -0.99 -8.09 3.68
CA ALA A 674 -1.62 -7.45 4.83
C ALA A 674 -2.17 -6.03 4.53
N ASN A 675 -1.65 -5.38 3.49
CA ASN A 675 -1.99 -4.00 3.12
C ASN A 675 -2.81 -3.89 1.82
N THR A 676 -3.49 -4.95 1.40
CA THR A 676 -4.26 -4.93 0.14
C THR A 676 -5.60 -5.63 0.28
N ALA A 677 -6.48 -5.38 -0.68
CA ALA A 677 -7.72 -6.14 -0.81
C ALA A 677 -7.45 -7.59 -1.21
N VAL A 678 -8.10 -8.52 -0.53
CA VAL A 678 -8.07 -9.95 -0.83
C VAL A 678 -9.50 -10.44 -0.98
N TYR A 679 -9.95 -10.60 -2.22
CA TYR A 679 -11.33 -10.99 -2.50
C TYR A 679 -11.55 -12.49 -2.25
N LEU A 680 -12.56 -12.82 -1.45
CA LEU A 680 -13.01 -14.20 -1.24
C LEU A 680 -13.87 -14.72 -2.38
N ILE A 681 -14.75 -13.85 -2.86
CA ILE A 681 -15.70 -14.12 -3.93
C ILE A 681 -15.35 -13.19 -5.07
N GLN A 682 -15.03 -13.76 -6.23
CA GLN A 682 -14.67 -12.91 -7.35
C GLN A 682 -15.87 -12.32 -8.07
N PHE A 683 -15.61 -11.14 -8.62
CA PHE A 683 -16.36 -10.54 -9.70
C PHE A 683 -16.46 -11.52 -10.89
N ARG A 684 -17.64 -11.93 -11.22
CA ARG A 684 -17.96 -12.59 -12.48
C ARG A 684 -18.40 -11.59 -13.52
#